data_eed4625db7f06cea3b192a3bb5dc85d9
#
_entry.id   eed4625db7f06cea3b192a3bb5dc85d9
#
_cell.length_a   1.000
_cell.length_b   1.000
_cell.length_c   1.000
_cell.angle_alpha   90.00
_cell.angle_beta   90.00
_cell.angle_gamma   90.00
#
_symmetry.space_group_name_H-M   'P 1'
#
loop_
_entity.id
_entity.type
_entity.pdbx_description
1 polymer ?
#
loop_
_entity_poly.entity_id
_entity_poly.type
_entity_poly.pdbx_seq_one_letter_code
_entity_poly.pdbx_strand_id
1 'polypeptide(L)'
;MTARQSYHLTFARFSPSLSVKSFTASEAANTAYRVEITATSTDSSLPLSSYLNQRAAFEIRPQEAVLSEVAAAFSAGSDESPAKQWQGIITSCEKLSVSKDETVYRFVLEPRFAALKHFQTSRLFQHQTVPDIVAAVFKHHGFSGVDYRFQKSRSYTVREYVTQYLESDFAFINRLCEEEGIWYAFEQHGQHGDVVVFGDSPEHYFRDQSLPVSYRPHAGLESVGTEALFNLSIRHNPIVEGIRSADYNYRSADTDLFAETDNKQSEESADNTVLLGKQQNWGLHPKTPDEAKVQTTLLNEAVLCRQTVANGSGNVVSMAPMKVFQTDTAFPEAPDGWLVLSMEHSGSRDTAYTHTFTAIPAQLAFRPERTTPRPHIAGTLPARVTAAENCTYAYIDDMGRYRVKLPFDLDEWSPGGESRPVRLAKPYAGPEYGIHFPLHEGTEVMLSFVQGNPDRPYISGVMHDSAHPDHIPADWNTRNVIRTWANNKLRMEDQKGQEHIKLATDYQKSQLNLGHIVDSGREKRGENGEGFELRTDGWGAVRAGKGILVSAQNQDANGKVLDMDDAISQLEQALSLAKSLNKAAQTANNHHTDEETQRGRLKDALKDLKEAGLIQTAPAGIATATQQSQLHTANENIHLVSGNHTDITAGQSLTAHAAESLNLFAQSSGIKVQANQGKVEVQAQNDELQLNALKDATLTSSAGKITIAAKEEILITCKGAYIKLANGEVEIGSPKLVRVKAPLEVTERHMIGFQLERQPICVACLLKAAQEAAAFVKRD
;
A
#
# COMPACT_ATOMS: atom_id res chain seq x y z
N MET A 1 -78.74 21.66 -4.73
CA MET A 1 -78.06 20.96 -3.59
C MET A 1 -76.75 20.45 -4.12
N THR A 2 -75.64 20.94 -3.59
CA THR A 2 -74.30 20.53 -3.96
C THR A 2 -74.11 19.10 -3.53
N ALA A 3 -73.78 18.18 -4.43
CA ALA A 3 -73.37 16.83 -4.08
C ALA A 3 -72.14 16.95 -3.16
N ARG A 4 -72.32 16.70 -1.87
CA ARG A 4 -71.24 16.68 -0.90
C ARG A 4 -70.57 15.34 -0.93
N GLN A 5 -69.25 15.29 -1.10
CA GLN A 5 -68.44 14.07 -0.99
C GLN A 5 -68.47 13.62 0.50
N SER A 6 -68.44 12.31 0.74
CA SER A 6 -68.30 11.73 2.05
C SER A 6 -66.85 11.27 2.31
N TYR A 7 -66.37 11.49 3.52
CA TYR A 7 -64.99 11.19 3.93
C TYR A 7 -65.02 10.13 5.01
N HIS A 8 -64.26 9.03 4.78
CA HIS A 8 -64.23 7.89 5.67
C HIS A 8 -62.80 7.57 6.11
N LEU A 9 -62.64 7.36 7.42
CA LEU A 9 -61.39 6.85 7.99
C LEU A 9 -61.66 5.47 8.61
N THR A 10 -60.98 4.45 8.10
CA THR A 10 -61.11 3.07 8.57
C THR A 10 -59.77 2.54 9.06
N PHE A 11 -59.80 1.66 10.06
CA PHE A 11 -58.62 1.01 10.65
C PHE A 11 -58.73 -0.50 10.50
N ALA A 12 -57.61 -1.18 10.25
CA ALA A 12 -57.61 -2.63 10.03
C ALA A 12 -58.00 -3.45 11.26
N ARG A 13 -57.82 -2.94 12.48
CA ARG A 13 -58.06 -3.66 13.73
C ARG A 13 -59.14 -3.07 14.62
N PHE A 14 -59.54 -1.84 14.38
CA PHE A 14 -60.48 -1.12 15.22
C PHE A 14 -61.61 -0.54 14.36
N SER A 15 -62.80 -0.46 14.96
CA SER A 15 -63.93 0.20 14.31
C SER A 15 -64.49 1.28 15.24
N PRO A 16 -63.74 2.35 15.52
CA PRO A 16 -64.22 3.44 16.35
C PRO A 16 -65.33 4.19 15.62
N SER A 17 -66.31 4.70 16.39
CA SER A 17 -67.31 5.58 15.84
C SER A 17 -66.70 6.96 15.61
N LEU A 18 -66.14 7.16 14.43
CA LEU A 18 -65.55 8.42 13.98
C LEU A 18 -66.33 9.03 12.82
N SER A 19 -66.50 10.35 12.88
CA SER A 19 -67.01 11.10 11.76
C SER A 19 -66.00 12.15 11.35
N VAL A 20 -65.54 12.09 10.11
CA VAL A 20 -64.51 13.00 9.60
C VAL A 20 -65.11 14.41 9.53
N LYS A 21 -64.45 15.37 10.17
CA LYS A 21 -64.82 16.79 10.17
C LYS A 21 -64.15 17.54 9.01
N SER A 22 -62.86 17.34 8.87
CA SER A 22 -62.03 17.93 7.79
C SER A 22 -60.77 17.12 7.54
N PHE A 23 -60.16 17.30 6.41
CA PHE A 23 -58.87 16.79 6.14
C PHE A 23 -58.05 17.72 5.26
N THR A 24 -56.72 17.59 5.33
CA THR A 24 -55.76 18.11 4.38
C THR A 24 -54.84 16.98 4.00
N ALA A 25 -54.42 16.93 2.73
CA ALA A 25 -53.45 15.93 2.28
C ALA A 25 -52.46 16.57 1.34
N SER A 26 -51.18 16.20 1.52
CA SER A 26 -50.09 16.54 0.61
C SER A 26 -49.50 15.31 -0.01
N GLU A 27 -49.32 15.32 -1.31
CA GLU A 27 -48.65 14.22 -2.05
C GLU A 27 -47.77 14.79 -3.16
N ALA A 28 -46.58 14.27 -3.33
CA ALA A 28 -45.68 14.67 -4.41
C ALA A 28 -44.80 13.53 -4.88
N ALA A 29 -44.27 13.61 -6.08
CA ALA A 29 -43.24 12.75 -6.59
C ALA A 29 -42.02 12.78 -5.65
N ASN A 30 -41.40 11.64 -5.38
CA ASN A 30 -40.26 11.47 -4.48
C ASN A 30 -40.49 11.94 -3.02
N THR A 31 -41.77 11.97 -2.60
CA THR A 31 -42.13 12.37 -1.24
C THR A 31 -43.24 11.43 -0.71
N ALA A 32 -43.12 11.01 0.54
CA ALA A 32 -44.19 10.28 1.20
C ALA A 32 -45.40 11.20 1.41
N TYR A 33 -46.57 10.78 0.93
CA TYR A 33 -47.76 11.53 1.17
C TYR A 33 -48.12 11.62 2.66
N ARG A 34 -48.84 12.68 3.04
CA ARG A 34 -49.30 12.92 4.41
C ARG A 34 -50.73 13.39 4.39
N VAL A 35 -51.59 12.67 5.08
CA VAL A 35 -53.02 13.00 5.23
C VAL A 35 -53.29 13.31 6.70
N GLU A 36 -53.66 14.57 6.99
CA GLU A 36 -54.08 15.01 8.31
C GLU A 36 -55.63 15.00 8.37
N ILE A 37 -56.17 14.17 9.21
CA ILE A 37 -57.60 13.91 9.32
C ILE A 37 -58.08 14.39 10.69
N THR A 38 -58.97 15.34 10.69
CA THR A 38 -59.69 15.75 11.91
C THR A 38 -61.04 15.04 11.94
N ALA A 39 -61.27 14.28 12.96
CA ALA A 39 -62.51 13.51 13.15
C ALA A 39 -63.12 13.78 14.51
N THR A 40 -64.45 13.62 14.64
CA THR A 40 -65.18 13.74 15.87
C THR A 40 -65.72 12.37 16.32
N SER A 41 -65.75 12.16 17.61
CA SER A 41 -66.34 10.98 18.26
C SER A 41 -67.10 11.35 19.53
N THR A 42 -68.12 10.61 19.84
CA THR A 42 -68.81 10.69 21.13
C THR A 42 -68.01 10.01 22.26
N ASP A 43 -67.01 9.18 21.90
CA ASP A 43 -66.10 8.55 22.85
C ASP A 43 -64.92 9.47 23.14
N SER A 44 -64.80 9.96 24.36
CA SER A 44 -63.67 10.79 24.82
C SER A 44 -62.47 9.98 25.31
N SER A 45 -62.58 8.66 25.34
CA SER A 45 -61.57 7.75 25.91
C SER A 45 -60.85 6.86 24.90
N LEU A 46 -60.83 7.23 23.62
CA LEU A 46 -60.11 6.47 22.58
C LEU A 46 -58.64 6.25 22.95
N PRO A 47 -58.14 5.00 22.91
CA PRO A 47 -56.78 4.65 23.31
C PRO A 47 -55.81 5.06 22.21
N LEU A 48 -55.35 6.32 22.18
CA LEU A 48 -54.57 6.92 21.10
C LEU A 48 -53.32 6.12 20.76
N SER A 49 -52.58 5.63 21.76
CA SER A 49 -51.38 4.83 21.55
C SER A 49 -51.61 3.53 20.77
N SER A 50 -52.85 2.98 20.84
CA SER A 50 -53.18 1.74 20.13
C SER A 50 -53.41 1.96 18.63
N TYR A 51 -53.62 3.20 18.20
CA TYR A 51 -53.79 3.53 16.79
C TYR A 51 -52.44 3.78 16.08
N LEU A 52 -51.36 4.08 16.83
CA LEU A 52 -50.04 4.30 16.26
C LEU A 52 -49.55 3.04 15.55
N ASN A 53 -48.97 3.24 14.36
CA ASN A 53 -48.45 2.17 13.47
C ASN A 53 -49.54 1.14 13.05
N GLN A 54 -50.82 1.49 13.19
CA GLN A 54 -51.91 0.65 12.65
C GLN A 54 -52.18 0.99 11.20
N ARG A 55 -52.47 -0.04 10.39
CA ARG A 55 -52.93 0.16 9.01
C ARG A 55 -54.29 0.83 9.03
N ALA A 56 -54.46 1.87 8.22
CA ALA A 56 -55.68 2.62 8.05
C ALA A 56 -55.83 3.02 6.58
N ALA A 57 -57.07 3.32 6.20
CA ALA A 57 -57.42 3.87 4.91
C ALA A 57 -58.27 5.13 5.10
N PHE A 58 -57.93 6.15 4.36
CA PHE A 58 -58.75 7.37 4.23
C PHE A 58 -59.31 7.41 2.80
N GLU A 59 -60.66 7.54 2.72
CA GLU A 59 -61.39 7.47 1.45
C GLU A 59 -62.22 8.69 1.23
N ILE A 60 -62.21 9.18 -0.03
CA ILE A 60 -63.15 10.12 -0.57
C ILE A 60 -64.16 9.34 -1.41
N ARG A 61 -65.43 9.34 -1.03
CA ARG A 61 -66.50 8.71 -1.78
C ARG A 61 -67.42 9.77 -2.39
N PRO A 62 -67.89 9.58 -3.63
CA PRO A 62 -68.91 10.45 -4.17
C PRO A 62 -70.16 10.27 -3.28
N GLN A 63 -70.84 11.39 -2.98
CA GLN A 63 -72.12 11.30 -2.29
C GLN A 63 -73.16 10.91 -3.34
N GLU A 64 -73.85 9.76 -3.12
CA GLU A 64 -74.97 9.41 -3.95
C GLU A 64 -75.98 10.58 -4.03
N ALA A 65 -76.23 11.04 -5.23
CA ALA A 65 -77.44 11.87 -5.44
C ALA A 65 -78.60 10.98 -5.01
N VAL A 66 -79.42 11.44 -4.06
CA VAL A 66 -80.68 10.79 -3.70
C VAL A 66 -81.53 10.74 -4.94
N LEU A 67 -81.23 9.80 -5.85
CA LEU A 67 -82.10 9.33 -6.89
C LEU A 67 -82.95 8.26 -6.26
N SER A 68 -84.22 8.57 -6.18
CA SER A 68 -85.34 7.78 -5.75
C SER A 68 -85.08 6.31 -5.35
N GLU A 69 -85.66 5.87 -4.26
CA GLU A 69 -85.66 4.48 -3.78
C GLU A 69 -85.87 3.39 -4.84
N VAL A 70 -86.22 3.73 -6.04
CA VAL A 70 -86.43 2.85 -7.19
C VAL A 70 -85.14 2.51 -7.96
N ALA A 71 -84.16 3.43 -7.99
CA ALA A 71 -82.89 3.17 -8.63
C ALA A 71 -81.92 2.36 -7.72
N ALA A 72 -82.02 2.49 -6.43
CA ALA A 72 -81.27 1.75 -5.45
C ALA A 72 -81.59 0.22 -5.45
N ALA A 73 -82.80 -0.15 -5.88
CA ALA A 73 -83.18 -1.53 -5.97
C ALA A 73 -82.64 -2.29 -7.19
N PHE A 74 -82.11 -1.57 -8.20
CA PHE A 74 -81.48 -2.14 -9.40
C PHE A 74 -79.96 -2.15 -9.38
N SER A 75 -79.30 -1.49 -8.43
CA SER A 75 -77.83 -1.46 -8.34
C SER A 75 -77.26 -2.32 -7.21
N ALA A 76 -78.06 -3.26 -6.67
CA ALA A 76 -77.59 -4.21 -5.65
C ALA A 76 -76.53 -5.14 -6.29
N GLY A 77 -75.25 -4.75 -6.23
CA GLY A 77 -74.13 -5.57 -6.68
C GLY A 77 -72.87 -4.84 -7.19
N SER A 78 -72.88 -3.50 -7.31
CA SER A 78 -71.67 -2.76 -7.63
C SER A 78 -70.96 -2.44 -6.31
N ASP A 79 -69.84 -3.12 -6.06
CA ASP A 79 -68.80 -2.66 -5.12
C ASP A 79 -68.35 -1.27 -5.60
N GLU A 80 -68.91 -0.19 -5.04
CA GLU A 80 -68.51 1.16 -5.38
C GLU A 80 -67.11 1.41 -4.85
N SER A 81 -66.12 1.26 -5.74
CA SER A 81 -64.75 1.63 -5.44
C SER A 81 -64.68 3.10 -5.02
N PRO A 82 -63.93 3.44 -3.97
CA PRO A 82 -63.80 4.86 -3.56
C PRO A 82 -63.20 5.67 -4.71
N ALA A 83 -63.66 6.94 -4.87
CA ALA A 83 -63.17 7.81 -5.90
C ALA A 83 -61.69 8.14 -5.73
N LYS A 84 -61.23 8.28 -4.46
CA LYS A 84 -59.82 8.37 -4.07
C LYS A 84 -59.61 7.72 -2.71
N GLN A 85 -58.47 7.04 -2.58
CA GLN A 85 -58.11 6.39 -1.35
C GLN A 85 -56.62 6.60 -1.05
N TRP A 86 -56.27 6.82 0.21
CA TRP A 86 -54.92 6.71 0.74
C TRP A 86 -54.90 5.60 1.78
N GLN A 87 -54.03 4.63 1.60
CA GLN A 87 -53.81 3.54 2.53
C GLN A 87 -52.41 3.65 3.13
N GLY A 88 -52.28 3.38 4.41
CA GLY A 88 -50.97 3.50 5.07
C GLY A 88 -51.04 3.15 6.53
N ILE A 89 -50.25 3.83 7.31
CA ILE A 89 -50.14 3.69 8.76
C ILE A 89 -50.44 5.02 9.45
N ILE A 90 -50.99 4.96 10.65
CA ILE A 90 -51.13 6.15 11.50
C ILE A 90 -49.79 6.45 12.16
N THR A 91 -49.22 7.59 11.81
CA THR A 91 -47.90 8.04 12.35
C THR A 91 -48.07 9.01 13.53
N SER A 92 -49.23 9.65 13.66
CA SER A 92 -49.54 10.51 14.80
C SER A 92 -51.03 10.49 15.08
N CYS A 93 -51.39 10.60 16.34
CA CYS A 93 -52.75 10.78 16.78
C CYS A 93 -52.80 11.72 18.00
N GLU A 94 -53.76 12.64 18.00
CA GLU A 94 -53.87 13.69 18.98
C GLU A 94 -55.34 13.89 19.36
N LYS A 95 -55.60 14.22 20.62
CA LYS A 95 -56.90 14.67 21.10
C LYS A 95 -56.86 16.19 21.18
N LEU A 96 -57.56 16.86 20.26
CA LEU A 96 -57.54 18.34 20.12
C LEU A 96 -58.41 19.06 21.14
N SER A 97 -59.63 18.53 21.34
CA SER A 97 -60.58 19.17 22.27
C SER A 97 -61.60 18.12 22.76
N VAL A 98 -62.15 18.37 23.94
CA VAL A 98 -63.22 17.58 24.54
C VAL A 98 -64.34 18.53 24.88
N SER A 99 -65.54 18.23 24.41
CA SER A 99 -66.78 18.92 24.79
C SER A 99 -67.76 17.93 25.46
N LYS A 100 -68.88 18.39 25.87
CA LYS A 100 -69.92 17.54 26.47
C LYS A 100 -70.52 16.58 25.45
N ASP A 101 -70.59 16.99 24.18
CA ASP A 101 -71.29 16.27 23.13
C ASP A 101 -70.34 15.49 22.19
N GLU A 102 -69.12 15.99 21.96
CA GLU A 102 -68.14 15.37 21.09
C GLU A 102 -66.72 15.64 21.52
N THR A 103 -65.83 14.74 21.16
CA THR A 103 -64.38 14.91 21.28
C THR A 103 -63.79 14.98 19.87
N VAL A 104 -62.88 15.92 19.67
CA VAL A 104 -62.18 16.12 18.38
C VAL A 104 -60.79 15.45 18.43
N TYR A 105 -60.56 14.62 17.48
CA TYR A 105 -59.29 13.89 17.31
C TYR A 105 -58.63 14.31 15.98
N ARG A 106 -57.29 14.31 15.97
CA ARG A 106 -56.49 14.39 14.75
C ARG A 106 -55.74 13.11 14.56
N PHE A 107 -55.76 12.57 13.35
CA PHE A 107 -54.97 11.41 12.91
C PHE A 107 -54.12 11.82 11.72
N VAL A 108 -52.85 11.37 11.68
CA VAL A 108 -51.95 11.53 10.55
C VAL A 108 -51.73 10.19 9.92
N LEU A 109 -52.13 10.06 8.66
CA LEU A 109 -51.93 8.86 7.84
C LEU A 109 -50.78 9.14 6.85
N GLU A 110 -49.80 8.29 6.84
CA GLU A 110 -48.65 8.31 5.90
C GLU A 110 -48.45 6.91 5.33
N PRO A 111 -47.79 6.77 4.15
CA PRO A 111 -47.46 5.46 3.60
C PRO A 111 -46.54 4.71 4.56
N ARG A 112 -46.57 3.37 4.53
CA ARG A 112 -45.63 2.55 5.31
C ARG A 112 -44.16 2.91 5.07
N PHE A 113 -43.84 3.36 3.84
CA PHE A 113 -42.51 3.86 3.46
C PHE A 113 -42.06 5.02 4.35
N ALA A 114 -42.96 5.90 4.80
CA ALA A 114 -42.64 7.02 5.68
C ALA A 114 -42.04 6.60 7.02
N ALA A 115 -42.39 5.39 7.52
CA ALA A 115 -41.82 4.88 8.76
C ALA A 115 -40.28 4.77 8.71
N LEU A 116 -39.69 4.62 7.53
CA LEU A 116 -38.24 4.54 7.33
C LEU A 116 -37.51 5.84 7.72
N LYS A 117 -38.23 6.97 7.92
CA LYS A 117 -37.69 8.21 8.48
C LYS A 117 -37.14 8.04 9.91
N HIS A 118 -37.66 7.04 10.66
CA HIS A 118 -37.30 6.80 12.05
C HIS A 118 -36.17 5.77 12.22
N PHE A 119 -35.72 5.11 11.15
CA PHE A 119 -34.67 4.12 11.17
C PHE A 119 -33.37 4.72 10.68
N GLN A 120 -32.63 5.34 11.60
CA GLN A 120 -31.29 5.87 11.31
C GLN A 120 -30.26 4.78 11.53
N THR A 121 -29.41 4.55 10.52
CA THR A 121 -28.41 3.49 10.56
C THR A 121 -27.13 3.88 9.81
N SER A 122 -26.12 3.03 9.96
CA SER A 122 -24.88 3.11 9.19
C SER A 122 -24.50 1.72 8.75
N ARG A 123 -24.39 1.48 7.44
CA ARG A 123 -24.05 0.18 6.85
C ARG A 123 -23.44 0.36 5.46
N LEU A 124 -22.89 -0.72 4.94
CA LEU A 124 -22.21 -0.75 3.64
C LEU A 124 -22.97 -1.61 2.65
N PHE A 125 -23.00 -1.18 1.40
CA PHE A 125 -23.49 -1.96 0.26
C PHE A 125 -22.35 -2.06 -0.76
N GLN A 126 -22.09 -3.27 -1.23
CA GLN A 126 -21.01 -3.53 -2.17
C GLN A 126 -21.53 -4.27 -3.40
N HIS A 127 -21.04 -3.90 -4.59
CA HIS A 127 -21.36 -4.56 -5.85
C HIS A 127 -22.86 -4.69 -6.14
N GLN A 128 -23.61 -3.63 -5.89
CA GLN A 128 -25.06 -3.59 -6.09
C GLN A 128 -25.47 -2.38 -6.94
N THR A 129 -26.55 -2.52 -7.72
CA THR A 129 -27.20 -1.38 -8.35
C THR A 129 -28.08 -0.63 -7.35
N VAL A 130 -28.43 0.62 -7.66
CA VAL A 130 -29.32 1.40 -6.78
C VAL A 130 -30.67 0.69 -6.58
N PRO A 131 -31.36 0.16 -7.61
CA PRO A 131 -32.56 -0.64 -7.37
C PRO A 131 -32.37 -1.84 -6.44
N ASP A 132 -31.23 -2.55 -6.51
CA ASP A 132 -30.93 -3.68 -5.63
C ASP A 132 -30.71 -3.23 -4.19
N ILE A 133 -30.03 -2.11 -3.98
CA ILE A 133 -29.83 -1.50 -2.65
C ILE A 133 -31.17 -1.12 -2.04
N VAL A 134 -32.04 -0.43 -2.79
CA VAL A 134 -33.38 -0.05 -2.33
C VAL A 134 -34.20 -1.30 -1.98
N ALA A 135 -34.16 -2.33 -2.82
CA ALA A 135 -34.83 -3.60 -2.55
C ALA A 135 -34.28 -4.30 -1.29
N ALA A 136 -32.97 -4.24 -1.05
CA ALA A 136 -32.35 -4.80 0.15
C ALA A 136 -32.81 -4.05 1.42
N VAL A 137 -32.88 -2.71 1.39
CA VAL A 137 -33.41 -1.90 2.50
C VAL A 137 -34.88 -2.24 2.74
N PHE A 138 -35.69 -2.31 1.71
CA PHE A 138 -37.12 -2.67 1.84
C PHE A 138 -37.30 -4.07 2.42
N LYS A 139 -36.54 -5.04 1.95
CA LYS A 139 -36.56 -6.40 2.49
C LYS A 139 -36.20 -6.44 3.98
N HIS A 140 -35.24 -5.66 4.42
CA HIS A 140 -34.88 -5.54 5.83
C HIS A 140 -36.07 -5.07 6.69
N HIS A 141 -36.90 -4.19 6.15
CA HIS A 141 -38.13 -3.69 6.82
C HIS A 141 -39.39 -4.54 6.53
N GLY A 142 -39.22 -5.72 5.94
CA GLY A 142 -40.31 -6.64 5.68
C GLY A 142 -41.26 -6.18 4.56
N PHE A 143 -40.82 -5.33 3.64
CA PHE A 143 -41.53 -5.10 2.40
C PHE A 143 -41.32 -6.29 1.47
N SER A 144 -42.36 -6.66 0.78
CA SER A 144 -42.37 -7.75 -0.20
C SER A 144 -42.52 -7.21 -1.61
N GLY A 145 -42.39 -8.07 -2.62
CA GLY A 145 -42.53 -7.66 -4.02
C GLY A 145 -43.93 -7.15 -4.42
N VAL A 146 -44.92 -7.22 -3.54
CA VAL A 146 -46.25 -6.61 -3.73
C VAL A 146 -46.34 -5.20 -3.15
N ASP A 147 -45.41 -4.80 -2.30
CA ASP A 147 -45.39 -3.49 -1.62
C ASP A 147 -44.61 -2.45 -2.46
N TYR A 148 -43.81 -2.89 -3.43
CA TYR A 148 -43.06 -1.99 -4.33
C TYR A 148 -42.78 -2.63 -5.70
N ARG A 149 -42.56 -1.80 -6.72
CA ARG A 149 -42.10 -2.27 -8.04
C ARG A 149 -41.19 -1.25 -8.73
N PHE A 150 -40.23 -1.76 -9.50
CA PHE A 150 -39.36 -0.95 -10.35
C PHE A 150 -39.77 -1.11 -11.83
N GLN A 151 -40.05 0.01 -12.48
CA GLN A 151 -40.20 0.11 -13.91
C GLN A 151 -38.90 0.71 -14.48
N LYS A 152 -38.16 -0.08 -15.26
CA LYS A 152 -36.81 0.28 -15.72
C LYS A 152 -36.76 0.34 -17.23
N SER A 153 -36.31 1.45 -17.79
CA SER A 153 -36.03 1.62 -19.22
C SER A 153 -34.57 1.45 -19.58
N ARG A 154 -33.67 1.47 -18.57
CA ARG A 154 -32.23 1.37 -18.73
C ARG A 154 -31.61 0.37 -17.75
N SER A 155 -30.37 -0.07 -18.05
CA SER A 155 -29.54 -0.77 -17.08
C SER A 155 -28.88 0.22 -16.14
N TYR A 156 -28.75 -0.17 -14.87
CA TYR A 156 -28.09 0.64 -13.84
C TYR A 156 -26.67 0.14 -13.60
N THR A 157 -25.73 1.08 -13.43
CA THR A 157 -24.35 0.74 -13.12
C THR A 157 -24.25 0.09 -11.74
N VAL A 158 -23.52 -1.01 -11.67
CA VAL A 158 -23.18 -1.66 -10.41
C VAL A 158 -22.21 -0.76 -9.64
N ARG A 159 -22.67 -0.26 -8.51
CA ARG A 159 -21.85 0.54 -7.59
C ARG A 159 -20.96 -0.40 -6.78
N GLU A 160 -19.65 -0.16 -6.82
CA GLU A 160 -18.67 -0.97 -6.09
C GLU A 160 -18.82 -0.84 -4.57
N TYR A 161 -19.21 0.36 -4.11
CA TYR A 161 -19.28 0.68 -2.69
C TYR A 161 -20.22 1.86 -2.47
N VAL A 162 -21.17 1.70 -1.60
CA VAL A 162 -22.11 2.73 -1.18
C VAL A 162 -22.24 2.68 0.33
N THR A 163 -22.04 3.80 0.98
CA THR A 163 -22.11 3.93 2.42
C THR A 163 -23.37 4.68 2.82
N GLN A 164 -24.21 4.06 3.61
CA GLN A 164 -25.19 4.74 4.43
C GLN A 164 -24.48 5.16 5.71
N TYR A 165 -24.50 6.44 6.04
CA TYR A 165 -23.80 6.95 7.22
C TYR A 165 -24.64 7.96 8.00
N LEU A 166 -25.11 7.56 9.19
CA LEU A 166 -25.91 8.39 10.10
C LEU A 166 -27.10 9.08 9.42
N GLU A 167 -27.68 8.44 8.42
CA GLU A 167 -28.87 8.91 7.72
C GLU A 167 -30.02 7.93 7.90
N SER A 168 -31.25 8.41 7.81
CA SER A 168 -32.43 7.53 7.85
C SER A 168 -32.50 6.70 6.56
N ASP A 169 -33.09 5.50 6.66
CA ASP A 169 -33.29 4.65 5.48
C ASP A 169 -34.13 5.37 4.40
N PHE A 170 -35.06 6.22 4.82
CA PHE A 170 -35.85 7.07 3.92
C PHE A 170 -34.97 8.08 3.17
N ALA A 171 -34.10 8.82 3.89
CA ALA A 171 -33.20 9.80 3.28
C ALA A 171 -32.18 9.10 2.37
N PHE A 172 -31.67 7.94 2.78
CA PHE A 172 -30.76 7.12 1.98
C PHE A 172 -31.36 6.70 0.63
N ILE A 173 -32.58 6.17 0.64
CA ILE A 173 -33.31 5.80 -0.58
C ILE A 173 -33.55 7.02 -1.46
N ASN A 174 -34.02 8.14 -0.88
CA ASN A 174 -34.24 9.38 -1.65
C ASN A 174 -32.97 9.87 -2.33
N ARG A 175 -31.87 9.95 -1.58
CA ARG A 175 -30.58 10.38 -2.13
C ARG A 175 -30.14 9.53 -3.32
N LEU A 176 -30.25 8.20 -3.17
CA LEU A 176 -29.87 7.27 -4.24
C LEU A 176 -30.77 7.39 -5.47
N CYS A 177 -32.07 7.55 -5.27
CA CYS A 177 -33.03 7.78 -6.35
C CYS A 177 -32.76 9.11 -7.06
N GLU A 178 -32.51 10.19 -6.31
CA GLU A 178 -32.14 11.51 -6.87
C GLU A 178 -30.82 11.46 -7.66
N GLU A 179 -29.84 10.72 -7.19
CA GLU A 179 -28.55 10.53 -7.90
C GLU A 179 -28.72 9.81 -9.24
N GLU A 180 -29.59 8.81 -9.30
CA GLU A 180 -29.89 8.04 -10.52
C GLU A 180 -31.03 8.62 -11.37
N GLY A 181 -31.67 9.70 -10.93
CA GLY A 181 -32.81 10.28 -11.64
C GLY A 181 -34.03 9.37 -11.64
N ILE A 182 -34.17 8.54 -10.60
CA ILE A 182 -35.33 7.65 -10.40
C ILE A 182 -36.40 8.43 -9.66
N TRP A 183 -37.59 8.50 -10.22
CA TRP A 183 -38.74 9.01 -9.51
C TRP A 183 -39.51 7.88 -8.83
N TYR A 184 -40.25 8.20 -7.76
CA TYR A 184 -41.24 7.31 -7.19
C TYR A 184 -42.53 8.03 -6.83
N ALA A 185 -43.63 7.27 -6.85
CA ALA A 185 -44.95 7.69 -6.39
C ALA A 185 -45.69 6.49 -5.79
N PHE A 186 -46.87 6.73 -5.27
CA PHE A 186 -47.67 5.72 -4.61
C PHE A 186 -48.90 5.38 -5.40
N GLU A 187 -49.09 4.09 -5.68
CA GLU A 187 -50.35 3.54 -6.14
C GLU A 187 -51.12 2.94 -4.95
N GLN A 188 -52.42 3.18 -4.92
CA GLN A 188 -53.29 2.60 -3.92
C GLN A 188 -53.90 1.32 -4.47
N HIS A 189 -53.65 0.19 -3.80
CA HIS A 189 -54.13 -1.11 -4.26
C HIS A 189 -55.02 -1.75 -3.19
N GLY A 190 -56.32 -1.98 -3.51
CA GLY A 190 -57.31 -2.40 -2.53
C GLY A 190 -56.95 -3.64 -1.70
N GLN A 191 -56.15 -4.55 -2.23
CA GLN A 191 -55.69 -5.76 -1.53
C GLN A 191 -54.36 -5.63 -0.82
N HIS A 192 -53.46 -4.79 -1.33
CA HIS A 192 -52.05 -4.72 -0.88
C HIS A 192 -51.72 -3.42 -0.13
N GLY A 193 -52.61 -2.45 -0.13
CA GLY A 193 -52.38 -1.14 0.46
C GLY A 193 -51.64 -0.18 -0.45
N ASP A 194 -50.74 0.60 0.12
CA ASP A 194 -49.89 1.51 -0.63
C ASP A 194 -48.73 0.76 -1.30
N VAL A 195 -48.59 0.90 -2.61
CA VAL A 195 -47.51 0.32 -3.41
C VAL A 195 -46.57 1.43 -3.90
N VAL A 196 -45.27 1.35 -3.57
CA VAL A 196 -44.28 2.29 -4.05
C VAL A 196 -43.86 1.91 -5.48
N VAL A 197 -44.10 2.78 -6.44
CA VAL A 197 -43.73 2.58 -7.84
C VAL A 197 -42.56 3.47 -8.18
N PHE A 198 -41.46 2.85 -8.61
CA PHE A 198 -40.28 3.54 -9.10
C PHE A 198 -40.24 3.51 -10.62
N GLY A 199 -39.85 4.63 -11.25
CA GLY A 199 -39.70 4.74 -12.68
C GLY A 199 -38.56 5.65 -13.08
N ASP A 200 -38.10 5.53 -14.34
CA ASP A 200 -36.97 6.25 -14.87
C ASP A 200 -37.18 6.82 -16.29
N SER A 201 -38.41 6.75 -16.80
CA SER A 201 -38.77 7.15 -18.17
C SER A 201 -40.18 7.73 -18.22
N PRO A 202 -40.49 8.65 -19.18
CA PRO A 202 -41.85 9.09 -19.46
C PRO A 202 -42.83 7.95 -19.81
N GLU A 203 -42.34 6.84 -20.29
CA GLU A 203 -43.13 5.66 -20.60
C GLU A 203 -43.74 5.01 -19.34
N HIS A 204 -43.15 5.25 -18.19
CA HIS A 204 -43.58 4.71 -16.91
C HIS A 204 -44.57 5.61 -16.16
N TYR A 205 -44.91 6.78 -16.71
CA TYR A 205 -45.92 7.64 -16.10
C TYR A 205 -47.28 6.96 -16.06
N PHE A 206 -48.06 7.21 -15.02
CA PHE A 206 -49.40 6.65 -14.92
C PHE A 206 -50.30 7.29 -15.96
N ARG A 207 -50.65 6.56 -17.00
CA ARG A 207 -51.53 7.01 -18.07
C ARG A 207 -52.84 6.26 -17.98
N ASP A 208 -53.90 6.94 -17.56
CA ASP A 208 -55.26 6.44 -17.59
C ASP A 208 -55.96 7.02 -18.79
N GLN A 209 -56.32 6.19 -19.76
CA GLN A 209 -56.97 6.60 -21.01
C GLN A 209 -58.40 7.19 -20.76
N SER A 210 -58.97 6.99 -19.57
CA SER A 210 -60.32 7.41 -19.20
C SER A 210 -60.36 8.78 -18.51
N LEU A 211 -59.29 9.52 -18.43
CA LEU A 211 -59.22 10.81 -17.73
C LEU A 211 -59.10 12.06 -18.62
N PRO A 212 -60.15 12.37 -19.40
CA PRO A 212 -60.32 13.75 -19.92
C PRO A 212 -60.74 14.66 -18.75
N VAL A 213 -59.86 15.60 -18.39
CA VAL A 213 -60.17 16.58 -17.35
C VAL A 213 -60.77 17.83 -18.00
N SER A 214 -61.98 18.18 -17.57
CA SER A 214 -62.59 19.40 -18.04
C SER A 214 -61.92 20.67 -17.46
N TYR A 215 -61.61 21.63 -18.32
CA TYR A 215 -61.08 22.92 -17.89
C TYR A 215 -62.23 23.95 -17.90
N ARG A 216 -62.62 24.43 -16.71
CA ARG A 216 -63.75 25.35 -16.49
C ARG A 216 -63.31 26.51 -15.58
N PRO A 217 -62.75 27.57 -16.16
CA PRO A 217 -62.42 28.78 -15.38
C PRO A 217 -63.68 29.36 -14.73
N HIS A 218 -63.57 29.78 -13.46
CA HIS A 218 -64.69 30.37 -12.74
C HIS A 218 -65.22 31.61 -13.44
N ALA A 219 -66.42 31.51 -14.04
CA ALA A 219 -67.13 32.63 -14.70
C ALA A 219 -68.42 33.03 -13.95
N GLY A 220 -68.63 32.59 -12.76
CA GLY A 220 -69.66 33.12 -11.84
C GLY A 220 -71.05 32.42 -11.81
N LEU A 221 -71.38 31.55 -12.75
CA LEU A 221 -72.68 30.87 -12.83
C LEU A 221 -72.55 29.38 -13.14
N GLU A 222 -71.47 28.77 -12.89
CA GLU A 222 -71.22 27.45 -13.43
C GLU A 222 -71.55 26.31 -12.51
N SER A 223 -71.88 25.20 -13.17
CA SER A 223 -72.50 24.00 -12.68
C SER A 223 -71.77 23.40 -11.44
N VAL A 224 -72.47 23.51 -10.37
CA VAL A 224 -72.15 22.77 -9.17
C VAL A 224 -72.37 21.29 -9.45
N GLY A 225 -71.29 20.47 -9.39
CA GLY A 225 -71.42 19.04 -9.41
C GLY A 225 -70.60 18.26 -10.44
N THR A 226 -69.81 18.93 -11.30
CA THR A 226 -68.88 18.28 -12.22
C THR A 226 -67.45 18.45 -11.79
N GLU A 227 -66.64 17.42 -11.91
CA GLU A 227 -65.18 17.46 -11.67
C GLU A 227 -64.51 18.27 -12.80
N ALA A 228 -63.73 19.31 -12.43
CA ALA A 228 -63.06 20.21 -13.38
C ALA A 228 -61.83 20.85 -12.75
N LEU A 229 -60.96 21.36 -13.60
CA LEU A 229 -59.94 22.34 -13.23
C LEU A 229 -60.51 23.73 -13.32
N PHE A 230 -60.35 24.51 -12.28
CA PHE A 230 -60.85 25.88 -12.18
C PHE A 230 -59.85 26.93 -12.57
N ASN A 231 -58.56 26.59 -12.44
CA ASN A 231 -57.45 27.45 -12.79
C ASN A 231 -56.28 26.62 -13.30
N LEU A 232 -55.60 27.13 -14.33
CA LEU A 232 -54.34 26.59 -14.82
C LEU A 232 -53.47 27.78 -15.27
N SER A 233 -52.38 28.01 -14.56
CA SER A 233 -51.40 29.05 -14.86
C SER A 233 -50.11 28.42 -15.31
N ILE A 234 -49.58 28.82 -16.45
CA ILE A 234 -48.34 28.30 -17.03
C ILE A 234 -47.23 29.31 -16.80
N ARG A 235 -46.12 28.85 -16.25
CA ARG A 235 -44.93 29.65 -16.00
C ARG A 235 -43.75 29.07 -16.74
N HIS A 236 -43.03 29.92 -17.47
CA HIS A 236 -41.77 29.60 -18.08
C HIS A 236 -40.63 30.16 -17.23
N ASN A 237 -39.69 29.32 -16.88
CA ASN A 237 -38.49 29.67 -16.14
C ASN A 237 -37.29 29.71 -17.07
N PRO A 238 -36.31 30.62 -16.85
CA PRO A 238 -35.02 30.51 -17.52
C PRO A 238 -34.30 29.22 -17.11
N ILE A 239 -33.54 28.69 -18.03
CA ILE A 239 -32.69 27.51 -17.74
C ILE A 239 -31.22 27.81 -18.03
N VAL A 240 -30.32 26.96 -17.61
CA VAL A 240 -28.87 27.07 -17.90
C VAL A 240 -28.58 26.75 -19.35
N GLU A 241 -27.58 27.41 -19.95
CA GLU A 241 -27.10 27.10 -21.31
C GLU A 241 -26.62 25.66 -21.47
N GLY A 242 -26.18 25.05 -20.38
CA GLY A 242 -25.71 23.67 -20.33
C GLY A 242 -25.07 23.34 -18.99
N ILE A 243 -24.85 22.08 -18.77
CA ILE A 243 -24.20 21.56 -17.56
C ILE A 243 -22.87 20.96 -17.93
N ARG A 244 -21.83 21.33 -17.19
CA ARG A 244 -20.49 20.76 -17.25
C ARG A 244 -20.21 19.97 -16.02
N SER A 245 -19.64 18.79 -16.17
CA SER A 245 -19.16 17.98 -15.08
C SER A 245 -17.72 17.58 -15.35
N ALA A 246 -16.88 17.67 -14.32
CA ALA A 246 -15.50 17.20 -14.38
C ALA A 246 -15.19 16.41 -13.12
N ASP A 247 -14.30 15.43 -13.22
CA ASP A 247 -13.87 14.64 -12.07
C ASP A 247 -12.50 13.99 -12.31
N TYR A 248 -11.99 13.34 -11.26
CA TYR A 248 -10.73 12.63 -11.26
C TYR A 248 -10.89 11.23 -10.70
N ASN A 249 -10.37 10.24 -11.43
CA ASN A 249 -10.28 8.86 -10.98
C ASN A 249 -8.83 8.37 -10.96
N TYR A 250 -8.30 8.10 -9.78
CA TYR A 250 -6.91 7.64 -9.62
C TYR A 250 -6.61 6.29 -10.31
N ARG A 251 -7.63 5.49 -10.65
CA ARG A 251 -7.45 4.20 -11.34
C ARG A 251 -7.20 4.38 -12.83
N SER A 252 -7.59 5.52 -13.36
CA SER A 252 -7.42 5.93 -14.75
C SER A 252 -7.04 7.42 -14.77
N ALA A 253 -5.88 7.74 -14.15
CA ALA A 253 -5.46 9.13 -13.89
C ALA A 253 -5.30 9.98 -15.15
N ASP A 254 -4.99 9.34 -16.28
CA ASP A 254 -4.81 9.97 -17.59
C ASP A 254 -6.11 10.05 -18.41
N THR A 255 -7.23 9.54 -17.88
CA THR A 255 -8.53 9.59 -18.54
C THR A 255 -9.27 10.84 -18.14
N ASP A 256 -9.63 11.66 -19.10
CA ASP A 256 -10.47 12.84 -18.88
C ASP A 256 -11.91 12.41 -18.59
N LEU A 257 -12.39 12.75 -17.39
CA LEU A 257 -13.77 12.49 -16.95
C LEU A 257 -14.61 13.76 -17.08
N PHE A 258 -14.51 14.44 -18.21
CA PHE A 258 -15.28 15.61 -18.55
C PHE A 258 -16.52 15.23 -19.36
N ALA A 259 -17.66 15.85 -19.05
CA ALA A 259 -18.87 15.77 -19.84
C ALA A 259 -19.59 17.12 -19.86
N GLU A 260 -20.19 17.46 -20.96
CA GLU A 260 -20.95 18.70 -21.14
C GLU A 260 -22.24 18.43 -21.90
N THR A 261 -23.32 19.13 -21.53
CA THR A 261 -24.55 19.23 -22.28
C THR A 261 -24.71 20.66 -22.81
N ASP A 262 -25.36 20.82 -23.94
CA ASP A 262 -25.66 22.14 -24.51
C ASP A 262 -27.17 22.25 -24.75
N ASN A 263 -27.82 23.24 -24.13
CA ASN A 263 -29.24 23.50 -24.26
C ASN A 263 -29.54 24.61 -25.29
N LYS A 264 -28.52 25.09 -26.03
CA LYS A 264 -28.71 25.97 -27.16
C LYS A 264 -29.43 25.21 -28.27
N GLN A 265 -30.64 25.61 -28.51
CA GLN A 265 -31.38 25.02 -29.63
C GLN A 265 -30.75 25.47 -30.96
N SER A 266 -30.83 24.65 -32.00
CA SER A 266 -30.46 25.03 -33.37
C SER A 266 -31.33 26.22 -33.79
N GLU A 267 -30.77 27.13 -34.57
CA GLU A 267 -31.38 28.42 -34.99
C GLU A 267 -32.78 28.29 -35.65
N GLU A 268 -33.26 27.07 -35.91
CA GLU A 268 -34.55 26.77 -36.58
C GLU A 268 -35.74 26.64 -35.61
N SER A 269 -35.54 26.51 -34.27
CA SER A 269 -36.67 26.42 -33.35
C SER A 269 -36.93 27.80 -32.71
N ALA A 270 -38.04 28.41 -33.09
CA ALA A 270 -38.54 29.71 -32.65
C ALA A 270 -39.05 29.72 -31.17
N ASP A 271 -38.40 29.00 -30.30
CA ASP A 271 -38.77 29.01 -28.88
C ASP A 271 -37.94 30.05 -28.15
N ASN A 272 -38.57 31.08 -27.61
CA ASN A 272 -37.94 32.15 -26.88
C ASN A 272 -37.37 31.72 -25.50
N THR A 273 -36.66 30.62 -25.45
CA THR A 273 -36.04 30.10 -24.21
C THR A 273 -34.93 31.02 -23.76
N VAL A 274 -35.06 31.56 -22.57
CA VAL A 274 -34.01 32.39 -21.93
C VAL A 274 -32.98 31.46 -21.29
N LEU A 275 -31.75 31.50 -21.80
CA LEU A 275 -30.62 30.76 -21.29
C LEU A 275 -29.74 31.66 -20.41
N LEU A 276 -29.39 31.20 -19.20
CA LEU A 276 -28.61 31.96 -18.23
C LEU A 276 -27.38 31.15 -17.75
N GLY A 277 -26.25 31.46 -18.36
CA GLY A 277 -24.96 30.89 -17.94
C GLY A 277 -24.83 29.39 -18.06
N LYS A 278 -23.72 28.84 -17.58
CA LYS A 278 -23.46 27.40 -17.50
C LYS A 278 -23.27 26.95 -16.05
N GLN A 279 -23.84 25.81 -15.70
CA GLN A 279 -23.64 25.18 -14.39
C GLN A 279 -22.45 24.24 -14.45
N GLN A 280 -21.52 24.36 -13.50
CA GLN A 280 -20.38 23.44 -13.39
C GLN A 280 -20.52 22.58 -12.12
N ASN A 281 -20.30 21.29 -12.27
CA ASN A 281 -20.34 20.31 -11.19
C ASN A 281 -18.99 19.62 -11.07
N TRP A 282 -18.59 19.34 -9.82
CA TRP A 282 -17.40 18.59 -9.46
C TRP A 282 -17.74 17.59 -8.35
N GLY A 283 -17.14 16.39 -8.41
CA GLY A 283 -17.35 15.40 -7.36
C GLY A 283 -18.56 14.49 -7.56
N LEU A 284 -18.97 14.27 -8.81
CA LEU A 284 -20.00 13.27 -9.17
C LEU A 284 -19.47 11.84 -9.13
N HIS A 285 -18.14 11.69 -9.24
CA HIS A 285 -17.38 10.47 -9.11
C HIS A 285 -17.69 9.37 -10.14
N PRO A 286 -17.83 9.68 -11.42
CA PRO A 286 -17.94 8.69 -12.46
C PRO A 286 -16.65 7.86 -12.52
N LYS A 287 -16.75 6.61 -12.94
CA LYS A 287 -15.60 5.73 -13.18
C LYS A 287 -15.09 5.82 -14.60
N THR A 288 -16.00 6.11 -15.53
CA THR A 288 -15.74 6.17 -16.98
C THR A 288 -16.32 7.45 -17.60
N PRO A 289 -15.85 7.87 -18.78
CA PRO A 289 -16.44 8.98 -19.52
C PRO A 289 -17.94 8.77 -19.83
N ASP A 290 -18.37 7.55 -20.10
CA ASP A 290 -19.78 7.24 -20.34
C ASP A 290 -20.64 7.46 -19.09
N GLU A 291 -20.17 7.05 -17.91
CA GLU A 291 -20.84 7.35 -16.64
C GLU A 291 -20.92 8.85 -16.41
N ALA A 292 -19.84 9.62 -16.69
CA ALA A 292 -19.84 11.07 -16.59
C ALA A 292 -20.89 11.70 -17.48
N LYS A 293 -21.02 11.22 -18.72
CA LYS A 293 -22.02 11.66 -19.68
C LYS A 293 -23.44 11.37 -19.19
N VAL A 294 -23.71 10.15 -18.72
CA VAL A 294 -25.03 9.79 -18.18
C VAL A 294 -25.41 10.68 -17.00
N GLN A 295 -24.49 10.86 -16.02
CA GLN A 295 -24.76 11.70 -14.84
C GLN A 295 -25.01 13.15 -15.22
N THR A 296 -24.24 13.69 -16.19
CA THR A 296 -24.42 15.07 -16.67
C THR A 296 -25.74 15.23 -17.41
N THR A 297 -26.15 14.23 -18.20
CA THR A 297 -27.45 14.21 -18.88
C THR A 297 -28.60 14.20 -17.86
N LEU A 298 -28.55 13.37 -16.83
CA LEU A 298 -29.57 13.32 -15.77
C LEU A 298 -29.72 14.68 -15.03
N LEU A 299 -28.60 15.34 -14.75
CA LEU A 299 -28.63 16.69 -14.17
C LEU A 299 -29.28 17.70 -15.13
N ASN A 300 -29.00 17.59 -16.40
CA ASN A 300 -29.59 18.48 -17.43
C ASN A 300 -31.09 18.25 -17.57
N GLU A 301 -31.53 16.99 -17.62
CA GLU A 301 -32.96 16.64 -17.67
C GLU A 301 -33.71 17.17 -16.43
N ALA A 302 -33.07 17.13 -15.24
CA ALA A 302 -33.62 17.68 -14.00
C ALA A 302 -33.82 19.22 -14.06
N VAL A 303 -33.03 19.93 -14.84
CA VAL A 303 -33.22 21.37 -15.12
C VAL A 303 -34.29 21.59 -16.18
N LEU A 304 -34.20 20.86 -17.30
CA LEU A 304 -35.11 20.99 -18.44
C LEU A 304 -36.57 20.73 -18.05
N CYS A 305 -36.84 19.71 -17.25
CA CYS A 305 -38.21 19.36 -16.86
C CYS A 305 -38.89 20.44 -16.00
N ARG A 306 -38.14 21.44 -15.49
CA ARG A 306 -38.65 22.58 -14.70
C ARG A 306 -38.74 23.89 -15.51
N GLN A 307 -38.42 23.87 -16.80
CA GLN A 307 -38.51 25.01 -17.66
C GLN A 307 -39.96 25.51 -17.76
N THR A 308 -40.88 24.61 -18.04
CA THR A 308 -42.31 24.91 -18.16
C THR A 308 -43.06 24.23 -17.02
N VAL A 309 -43.69 24.99 -16.16
CA VAL A 309 -44.43 24.53 -14.99
C VAL A 309 -45.84 25.07 -15.02
N ALA A 310 -46.81 24.18 -14.91
CA ALA A 310 -48.20 24.54 -14.72
C ALA A 310 -48.60 24.43 -13.23
N ASN A 311 -49.28 25.43 -12.71
CA ASN A 311 -49.89 25.38 -11.40
C ASN A 311 -51.42 25.56 -11.59
N GLY A 312 -52.19 24.74 -10.93
CA GLY A 312 -53.63 24.78 -11.10
C GLY A 312 -54.40 24.41 -9.84
N SER A 313 -55.69 24.56 -9.92
CA SER A 313 -56.63 24.17 -8.87
C SER A 313 -57.90 23.54 -9.48
N GLY A 314 -58.50 22.63 -8.77
CA GLY A 314 -59.71 21.94 -9.20
C GLY A 314 -60.38 21.09 -8.11
N ASN A 315 -61.24 20.22 -8.55
CA ASN A 315 -61.92 19.24 -7.69
C ASN A 315 -61.91 17.83 -8.26
N VAL A 316 -60.99 17.56 -9.23
CA VAL A 316 -60.85 16.24 -9.86
C VAL A 316 -60.20 15.27 -8.89
N VAL A 317 -60.95 14.32 -8.40
CA VAL A 317 -60.53 13.42 -7.30
C VAL A 317 -59.50 12.42 -7.77
N SER A 318 -59.57 11.97 -9.01
CA SER A 318 -58.72 10.91 -9.58
C SER A 318 -57.28 11.34 -9.95
N MET A 319 -56.93 12.64 -9.81
CA MET A 319 -55.58 13.14 -10.02
C MET A 319 -54.64 12.67 -8.91
N ALA A 320 -53.40 12.34 -9.26
CA ALA A 320 -52.35 11.92 -8.35
C ALA A 320 -50.97 12.24 -8.93
N PRO A 321 -49.91 12.34 -8.11
CA PRO A 321 -48.54 12.49 -8.60
C PRO A 321 -48.12 11.37 -9.56
N MET A 322 -47.33 11.73 -10.57
CA MET A 322 -46.87 10.89 -11.68
C MET A 322 -48.01 10.40 -12.61
N LYS A 323 -49.23 10.91 -12.44
CA LYS A 323 -50.34 10.68 -13.36
C LYS A 323 -50.40 11.76 -14.44
N VAL A 324 -50.61 11.33 -15.67
CA VAL A 324 -50.78 12.21 -16.84
C VAL A 324 -52.27 12.50 -17.00
N PHE A 325 -52.65 13.79 -17.16
CA PHE A 325 -53.97 14.18 -17.54
C PHE A 325 -53.97 15.05 -18.80
N GLN A 326 -55.04 15.00 -19.55
CA GLN A 326 -55.30 15.85 -20.70
C GLN A 326 -56.54 16.67 -20.45
N THR A 327 -56.52 17.93 -20.85
CA THR A 327 -57.67 18.82 -20.75
C THR A 327 -58.45 18.84 -22.07
N ASP A 328 -59.76 19.12 -21.96
CA ASP A 328 -60.62 19.34 -23.12
C ASP A 328 -60.24 20.62 -23.92
N THR A 329 -59.45 21.50 -23.32
CA THR A 329 -58.79 22.65 -23.93
C THR A 329 -57.32 22.29 -24.22
N ALA A 330 -56.86 22.44 -25.46
CA ALA A 330 -55.50 22.17 -25.83
C ALA A 330 -54.52 23.27 -25.38
N PHE A 331 -53.39 22.87 -24.82
CA PHE A 331 -52.29 23.76 -24.46
C PHE A 331 -51.07 23.42 -25.31
N PRO A 332 -50.56 24.35 -26.12
CA PRO A 332 -49.40 24.13 -26.97
C PRO A 332 -48.15 23.67 -26.23
N GLU A 333 -48.00 24.07 -24.97
CA GLU A 333 -46.86 23.73 -24.11
C GLU A 333 -46.84 22.25 -23.68
N ALA A 334 -47.99 21.57 -23.72
CA ALA A 334 -48.13 20.19 -23.27
C ALA A 334 -49.01 19.40 -24.24
N PRO A 335 -48.55 19.12 -25.48
CA PRO A 335 -49.33 18.41 -26.47
C PRO A 335 -49.70 16.99 -26.06
N ASP A 336 -48.85 16.32 -25.24
CA ASP A 336 -49.09 14.99 -24.74
C ASP A 336 -49.76 15.00 -23.34
N GLY A 337 -50.24 16.16 -22.87
CA GLY A 337 -50.85 16.37 -21.58
C GLY A 337 -49.84 16.81 -20.51
N TRP A 338 -50.36 16.91 -19.31
CA TRP A 338 -49.65 17.41 -18.13
C TRP A 338 -49.32 16.25 -17.16
N LEU A 339 -48.10 16.15 -16.74
CA LEU A 339 -47.65 15.23 -15.66
C LEU A 339 -47.77 15.92 -14.31
N VAL A 340 -48.59 15.40 -13.43
CA VAL A 340 -48.73 15.94 -12.06
C VAL A 340 -47.47 15.62 -11.24
N LEU A 341 -46.86 16.61 -10.63
CA LEU A 341 -45.71 16.46 -9.75
C LEU A 341 -46.10 16.49 -8.26
N SER A 342 -46.97 17.43 -7.90
CA SER A 342 -47.43 17.57 -6.50
C SER A 342 -48.88 18.00 -6.43
N MET A 343 -49.52 17.65 -5.33
CA MET A 343 -50.90 18.02 -5.03
C MET A 343 -51.09 18.33 -3.54
N GLU A 344 -51.89 19.34 -3.29
CA GLU A 344 -52.42 19.65 -1.97
C GLU A 344 -53.94 19.54 -2.01
N HIS A 345 -54.50 18.74 -1.13
CA HIS A 345 -55.92 18.45 -1.07
C HIS A 345 -56.55 18.99 0.21
N SER A 346 -57.76 19.42 0.14
CA SER A 346 -58.53 19.85 1.30
C SER A 346 -60.00 19.57 1.12
N GLY A 347 -60.67 19.27 2.21
CA GLY A 347 -62.12 19.07 2.27
C GLY A 347 -62.64 19.03 3.68
N SER A 348 -63.91 19.36 3.84
CA SER A 348 -64.57 19.32 5.15
C SER A 348 -66.09 18.96 5.03
N ARG A 349 -66.74 18.79 6.16
CA ARG A 349 -68.18 18.63 6.20
C ARG A 349 -68.91 19.84 5.59
N ASP A 350 -68.28 21.04 5.68
CA ASP A 350 -68.92 22.31 5.32
C ASP A 350 -68.45 22.81 3.94
N THR A 351 -67.26 22.42 3.50
CA THR A 351 -66.69 22.82 2.23
C THR A 351 -66.50 21.63 1.30
N ALA A 352 -66.72 21.82 0.02
CA ALA A 352 -66.45 20.83 -1.02
C ALA A 352 -64.96 20.53 -1.09
N TYR A 353 -64.63 19.34 -1.59
CA TYR A 353 -63.24 18.94 -1.89
C TYR A 353 -62.65 19.86 -2.97
N THR A 354 -61.43 20.27 -2.70
CA THR A 354 -60.61 21.04 -3.66
C THR A 354 -59.16 20.58 -3.57
N HIS A 355 -58.47 20.74 -4.66
CA HIS A 355 -57.01 20.53 -4.70
C HIS A 355 -56.29 21.67 -5.45
N THR A 356 -55.05 21.85 -5.12
CA THR A 356 -54.06 22.56 -5.94
C THR A 356 -53.02 21.59 -6.42
N PHE A 357 -52.40 21.86 -7.55
CA PHE A 357 -51.38 20.99 -8.12
C PHE A 357 -50.29 21.75 -8.85
N THR A 358 -49.12 21.10 -8.95
CA THR A 358 -48.06 21.50 -9.86
C THR A 358 -47.82 20.40 -10.87
N ALA A 359 -47.69 20.76 -12.14
CA ALA A 359 -47.50 19.83 -13.24
C ALA A 359 -46.47 20.35 -14.25
N ILE A 360 -45.92 19.43 -15.05
CA ILE A 360 -45.01 19.71 -16.16
C ILE A 360 -45.54 19.05 -17.44
N PRO A 361 -45.07 19.45 -18.64
CA PRO A 361 -45.41 18.74 -19.87
C PRO A 361 -45.03 17.26 -19.84
N ALA A 362 -45.94 16.36 -20.16
CA ALA A 362 -45.80 14.94 -20.02
C ALA A 362 -44.79 14.29 -21.02
N GLN A 363 -44.41 15.03 -22.07
CA GLN A 363 -43.34 14.58 -23.00
C GLN A 363 -41.94 14.71 -22.41
N LEU A 364 -41.77 15.51 -21.32
CA LEU A 364 -40.47 15.70 -20.68
C LEU A 364 -40.12 14.54 -19.73
N ALA A 365 -38.85 14.16 -19.70
CA ALA A 365 -38.33 13.24 -18.73
C ALA A 365 -38.22 13.94 -17.36
N PHE A 366 -39.12 13.63 -16.43
CA PHE A 366 -39.03 14.14 -15.07
C PHE A 366 -37.87 13.47 -14.35
N ARG A 367 -37.01 14.28 -13.75
CA ARG A 367 -35.95 13.85 -12.84
C ARG A 367 -36.12 14.57 -11.48
N PRO A 368 -36.05 13.83 -10.38
CA PRO A 368 -36.06 14.46 -9.06
C PRO A 368 -34.84 15.36 -8.90
N GLU A 369 -35.03 16.48 -8.24
CA GLU A 369 -33.93 17.37 -7.87
C GLU A 369 -33.11 16.74 -6.73
N ARG A 370 -31.80 16.91 -6.74
CA ARG A 370 -30.92 16.44 -5.67
C ARG A 370 -31.04 17.35 -4.46
N THR A 371 -32.06 17.15 -3.66
CA THR A 371 -32.36 17.94 -2.44
C THR A 371 -31.95 17.23 -1.17
N THR A 372 -31.86 15.91 -1.20
CA THR A 372 -31.42 15.11 -0.05
C THR A 372 -29.91 15.22 0.11
N PRO A 373 -29.40 15.78 1.23
CA PRO A 373 -27.98 15.98 1.43
C PRO A 373 -27.25 14.65 1.50
N ARG A 374 -26.12 14.56 0.79
CA ARG A 374 -25.21 13.42 0.94
C ARG A 374 -24.52 13.52 2.30
N PRO A 375 -24.40 12.41 3.06
CA PRO A 375 -23.61 12.40 4.28
C PRO A 375 -22.19 12.87 4.04
N HIS A 376 -21.69 13.71 4.94
CA HIS A 376 -20.35 14.29 4.85
C HIS A 376 -19.57 13.99 6.13
N ILE A 377 -18.43 13.30 5.99
CA ILE A 377 -17.52 13.01 7.09
C ILE A 377 -16.39 14.03 7.05
N ALA A 378 -16.46 15.02 7.92
CA ALA A 378 -15.49 16.13 7.96
C ALA A 378 -14.14 15.76 8.61
N GLY A 379 -14.13 14.73 9.46
CA GLY A 379 -12.94 14.27 10.17
C GLY A 379 -12.44 12.93 9.67
N THR A 380 -11.86 12.17 10.59
CA THR A 380 -11.39 10.81 10.35
C THR A 380 -12.23 9.79 11.13
N LEU A 381 -12.33 8.59 10.61
CA LEU A 381 -12.91 7.45 11.32
C LEU A 381 -11.83 6.38 11.56
N PRO A 382 -11.81 5.74 12.73
CA PRO A 382 -10.97 4.57 12.96
C PRO A 382 -11.50 3.39 12.15
N ALA A 383 -10.58 2.55 11.67
CA ALA A 383 -10.90 1.26 11.05
C ALA A 383 -9.76 0.26 11.33
N ARG A 384 -10.02 -1.01 11.12
CA ARG A 384 -9.00 -2.06 11.23
C ARG A 384 -8.71 -2.65 9.86
N VAL A 385 -7.42 -2.84 9.59
CA VAL A 385 -6.99 -3.57 8.39
C VAL A 385 -7.43 -5.02 8.51
N THR A 386 -8.01 -5.54 7.44
CA THR A 386 -8.43 -6.94 7.34
C THR A 386 -7.73 -7.63 6.17
N ALA A 387 -7.69 -8.95 6.21
CA ALA A 387 -7.08 -9.78 5.19
C ALA A 387 -8.01 -10.94 4.82
N ALA A 388 -7.81 -11.51 3.64
CA ALA A 388 -8.44 -12.79 3.30
C ALA A 388 -7.90 -13.89 4.21
N GLU A 389 -8.69 -14.95 4.42
CA GLU A 389 -8.27 -16.10 5.22
C GLU A 389 -6.88 -16.64 4.79
N ASN A 390 -6.09 -17.07 5.77
CA ASN A 390 -4.76 -17.66 5.59
C ASN A 390 -3.65 -16.73 5.06
N CYS A 391 -3.77 -15.43 5.20
CA CYS A 391 -2.67 -14.51 4.91
C CYS A 391 -1.67 -14.48 6.08
N THR A 392 -0.45 -14.97 5.85
CA THR A 392 0.65 -14.90 6.85
C THR A 392 1.25 -13.50 6.95
N TYR A 393 1.18 -12.74 5.88
CA TYR A 393 1.75 -11.40 5.75
C TYR A 393 0.65 -10.37 5.43
N ALA A 394 1.02 -9.10 5.37
CA ALA A 394 0.11 -8.04 4.97
C ALA A 394 -0.55 -8.34 3.62
N TYR A 395 -1.89 -8.27 3.57
CA TYR A 395 -2.64 -8.39 2.33
C TYR A 395 -2.72 -7.04 1.63
N ILE A 396 -2.21 -6.97 0.42
CA ILE A 396 -2.33 -5.81 -0.47
C ILE A 396 -2.73 -6.30 -1.87
N ASP A 397 -3.49 -5.50 -2.60
CA ASP A 397 -3.78 -5.78 -3.99
C ASP A 397 -2.70 -5.24 -4.95
N ASP A 398 -2.84 -5.49 -6.26
CA ASP A 398 -1.88 -5.07 -7.30
C ASP A 398 -1.65 -3.56 -7.37
N MET A 399 -2.54 -2.75 -6.78
CA MET A 399 -2.39 -1.30 -6.66
C MET A 399 -1.89 -0.85 -5.28
N GLY A 400 -1.46 -1.78 -4.43
CA GLY A 400 -0.97 -1.48 -3.08
C GLY A 400 -2.05 -0.99 -2.11
N ARG A 401 -3.31 -1.42 -2.29
CA ARG A 401 -4.46 -1.03 -1.47
C ARG A 401 -4.79 -2.11 -0.44
N TYR A 402 -5.48 -1.69 0.61
CA TYR A 402 -5.84 -2.51 1.76
C TYR A 402 -7.35 -2.75 1.84
N ARG A 403 -7.75 -3.76 2.58
CA ARG A 403 -9.12 -3.96 3.04
C ARG A 403 -9.23 -3.51 4.48
N VAL A 404 -10.37 -2.92 4.85
CA VAL A 404 -10.58 -2.38 6.20
C VAL A 404 -11.99 -2.69 6.68
N LYS A 405 -12.14 -2.92 7.97
CA LYS A 405 -13.43 -3.03 8.65
C LYS A 405 -13.71 -1.74 9.40
N LEU A 406 -14.86 -1.15 9.12
CA LEU A 406 -15.37 0.03 9.82
C LEU A 406 -16.16 -0.40 11.06
N PRO A 407 -15.92 0.18 12.24
CA PRO A 407 -16.60 -0.24 13.48
C PRO A 407 -18.11 -0.04 13.49
N PHE A 408 -18.63 0.88 12.68
CA PHE A 408 -20.07 1.14 12.58
C PHE A 408 -20.81 0.12 11.70
N ASP A 409 -20.09 -0.62 10.86
CA ASP A 409 -20.67 -1.67 10.02
C ASP A 409 -20.80 -2.95 10.86
N LEU A 410 -22.03 -3.29 11.18
CA LEU A 410 -22.39 -4.44 12.01
C LEU A 410 -22.74 -5.68 11.17
N ASP A 411 -22.73 -5.56 9.85
CA ASP A 411 -23.00 -6.68 8.95
C ASP A 411 -21.85 -7.68 8.96
N GLU A 412 -22.17 -8.94 8.74
CA GLU A 412 -21.19 -10.01 8.64
C GLU A 412 -20.68 -10.13 7.20
N TRP A 413 -19.38 -10.00 7.04
CA TRP A 413 -18.68 -10.14 5.76
C TRP A 413 -17.73 -11.34 5.81
N SER A 414 -17.41 -11.89 4.66
CA SER A 414 -16.29 -12.82 4.56
C SER A 414 -14.97 -12.08 4.86
N PRO A 415 -13.98 -12.73 5.50
CA PRO A 415 -12.68 -12.11 5.76
C PRO A 415 -12.06 -11.48 4.52
N GLY A 416 -11.64 -10.22 4.63
CA GLY A 416 -11.14 -9.42 3.50
C GLY A 416 -12.22 -8.89 2.55
N GLY A 417 -13.49 -9.14 2.82
CA GLY A 417 -14.65 -8.64 2.06
C GLY A 417 -15.34 -7.43 2.68
N GLU A 418 -14.87 -6.91 3.82
CA GLU A 418 -15.54 -5.90 4.64
C GLU A 418 -15.55 -4.51 4.01
N SER A 419 -14.71 -4.25 3.02
CA SER A 419 -14.69 -2.99 2.29
C SER A 419 -14.25 -3.14 0.83
N ARG A 420 -14.41 -2.08 0.07
CA ARG A 420 -13.66 -1.90 -1.18
C ARG A 420 -12.16 -1.77 -0.89
N PRO A 421 -11.27 -1.98 -1.90
CA PRO A 421 -9.84 -1.67 -1.73
C PRO A 421 -9.60 -0.18 -1.45
N VAL A 422 -8.89 0.13 -0.36
CA VAL A 422 -8.63 1.46 0.15
C VAL A 422 -7.15 1.81 0.01
N ARG A 423 -6.82 2.98 -0.55
CA ARG A 423 -5.44 3.46 -0.70
C ARG A 423 -4.86 3.92 0.63
N LEU A 424 -3.56 3.72 0.82
CA LEU A 424 -2.77 4.35 1.88
C LEU A 424 -2.11 5.64 1.36
N ALA A 425 -2.33 6.76 2.04
CA ALA A 425 -1.57 7.98 1.82
C ALA A 425 -0.13 7.75 2.28
N LYS A 426 0.84 8.02 1.40
CA LYS A 426 2.26 7.81 1.68
C LYS A 426 2.97 9.16 1.73
N PRO A 427 3.97 9.34 2.59
CA PRO A 427 4.76 10.59 2.63
C PRO A 427 5.50 10.89 1.33
N TYR A 428 5.85 9.84 0.58
CA TYR A 428 6.58 9.93 -0.68
C TYR A 428 6.21 8.76 -1.57
N ALA A 429 5.79 9.04 -2.81
CA ALA A 429 5.35 8.04 -3.76
C ALA A 429 5.53 8.50 -5.20
N GLY A 430 5.92 7.58 -6.08
CA GLY A 430 6.04 7.75 -7.51
C GLY A 430 6.04 6.39 -8.22
N PRO A 431 6.24 6.35 -9.55
CA PRO A 431 6.09 5.10 -10.32
C PRO A 431 7.12 4.02 -9.95
N GLU A 432 8.37 4.43 -9.62
CA GLU A 432 9.46 3.49 -9.29
C GLU A 432 10.16 3.83 -7.97
N TYR A 433 9.58 4.74 -7.16
CA TYR A 433 10.17 5.17 -5.90
C TYR A 433 9.10 5.49 -4.86
N GLY A 434 9.49 5.49 -3.59
CA GLY A 434 8.57 5.84 -2.50
C GLY A 434 8.87 5.13 -1.18
N ILE A 435 8.04 5.43 -0.18
CA ILE A 435 8.06 4.77 1.12
C ILE A 435 6.91 3.75 1.16
N HIS A 436 7.24 2.49 1.47
CA HIS A 436 6.25 1.44 1.60
C HIS A 436 6.50 0.59 2.86
N PHE A 437 5.58 0.69 3.82
CA PHE A 437 5.50 -0.16 4.99
C PHE A 437 4.15 -0.89 4.94
N PRO A 438 4.12 -2.19 4.67
CA PRO A 438 2.88 -2.94 4.57
C PRO A 438 2.18 -3.03 5.93
N LEU A 439 0.88 -2.73 5.95
CA LEU A 439 0.06 -2.79 7.15
C LEU A 439 -0.44 -4.22 7.34
N HIS A 440 -0.22 -4.77 8.53
CA HIS A 440 -0.67 -6.11 8.89
C HIS A 440 -2.15 -6.11 9.29
N GLU A 441 -2.78 -7.28 9.20
CA GLU A 441 -4.13 -7.50 9.70
C GLU A 441 -4.23 -7.08 11.18
N GLY A 442 -5.37 -6.49 11.56
CA GLY A 442 -5.62 -5.98 12.90
C GLY A 442 -5.07 -4.58 13.17
N THR A 443 -4.17 -4.05 12.31
CA THR A 443 -3.64 -2.68 12.48
C THR A 443 -4.77 -1.65 12.45
N GLU A 444 -4.81 -0.76 13.45
CA GLU A 444 -5.73 0.37 13.47
C GLU A 444 -5.25 1.46 12.52
N VAL A 445 -6.17 1.95 11.69
CA VAL A 445 -5.92 3.00 10.72
C VAL A 445 -6.96 4.10 10.84
N MET A 446 -6.56 5.31 10.50
CA MET A 446 -7.46 6.45 10.38
C MET A 446 -7.85 6.62 8.92
N LEU A 447 -9.16 6.55 8.65
CA LEU A 447 -9.71 6.81 7.33
C LEU A 447 -10.10 8.27 7.21
N SER A 448 -9.64 8.90 6.15
CA SER A 448 -10.14 10.17 5.65
C SER A 448 -10.94 9.92 4.36
N PHE A 449 -11.74 10.91 3.98
CA PHE A 449 -12.70 10.75 2.88
C PHE A 449 -12.49 11.86 1.85
N VAL A 450 -12.37 11.48 0.59
CA VAL A 450 -12.19 12.46 -0.49
C VAL A 450 -13.44 13.35 -0.55
N GLN A 451 -13.27 14.65 -0.35
CA GLN A 451 -14.38 15.63 -0.25
C GLN A 451 -15.42 15.27 0.83
N GLY A 452 -15.01 14.56 1.89
CA GLY A 452 -15.93 14.10 2.93
C GLY A 452 -16.93 13.02 2.50
N ASN A 453 -16.82 12.48 1.27
CA ASN A 453 -17.73 11.47 0.75
C ASN A 453 -17.44 10.08 1.38
N PRO A 454 -18.39 9.50 2.14
CA PRO A 454 -18.24 8.20 2.79
C PRO A 454 -17.86 7.06 1.83
N ASP A 455 -18.24 7.17 0.57
CA ASP A 455 -17.96 6.15 -0.46
C ASP A 455 -16.51 6.19 -0.96
N ARG A 456 -15.72 7.18 -0.56
CA ARG A 456 -14.34 7.41 -1.03
C ARG A 456 -13.32 7.49 0.10
N PRO A 457 -13.21 6.44 0.92
CA PRO A 457 -12.22 6.37 1.99
C PRO A 457 -10.80 6.22 1.43
N TYR A 458 -9.83 6.78 2.16
CA TYR A 458 -8.42 6.45 2.06
C TYR A 458 -7.79 6.44 3.44
N ILE A 459 -6.79 5.59 3.65
CA ILE A 459 -6.04 5.54 4.90
C ILE A 459 -5.12 6.76 4.95
N SER A 460 -5.34 7.65 5.90
CA SER A 460 -4.55 8.87 6.11
C SER A 460 -3.41 8.69 7.11
N GLY A 461 -3.49 7.67 7.96
CA GLY A 461 -2.48 7.36 8.97
C GLY A 461 -2.75 6.05 9.67
N VAL A 462 -1.78 5.65 10.49
CA VAL A 462 -1.82 4.43 11.30
C VAL A 462 -1.76 4.84 12.77
N MET A 463 -2.52 4.19 13.62
CA MET A 463 -2.54 4.44 15.06
C MET A 463 -2.18 3.16 15.81
N HIS A 464 -1.65 3.33 17.00
CA HIS A 464 -1.54 2.25 17.97
C HIS A 464 -2.76 2.24 18.89
N ASP A 465 -3.07 1.09 19.47
CA ASP A 465 -4.18 0.90 20.39
C ASP A 465 -3.77 0.02 21.58
N SER A 466 -4.71 -0.26 22.49
CA SER A 466 -4.44 -1.05 23.69
C SER A 466 -4.07 -2.51 23.40
N ALA A 467 -4.52 -3.07 22.25
CA ALA A 467 -4.16 -4.42 21.81
C ALA A 467 -2.85 -4.44 21.02
N HIS A 468 -2.51 -3.32 20.38
CA HIS A 468 -1.29 -3.11 19.61
C HIS A 468 -0.58 -1.84 20.10
N PRO A 469 0.05 -1.88 21.30
CA PRO A 469 0.71 -0.72 21.88
C PRO A 469 1.91 -0.28 21.04
N ASP A 470 2.31 0.97 21.18
CA ASP A 470 3.50 1.48 20.52
C ASP A 470 4.72 0.62 20.90
N HIS A 471 5.57 0.35 19.91
CA HIS A 471 6.82 -0.39 20.10
C HIS A 471 7.91 0.46 20.81
N ILE A 472 7.65 1.73 21.07
CA ILE A 472 8.53 2.65 21.80
C ILE A 472 8.03 2.80 23.24
N PRO A 473 8.70 2.20 24.23
CA PRO A 473 8.36 2.40 25.64
C PRO A 473 8.78 3.79 26.11
N ALA A 474 8.23 4.24 27.23
CA ALA A 474 8.42 5.60 27.75
C ALA A 474 9.88 5.96 28.06
N ASP A 475 10.73 4.99 28.39
CA ASP A 475 12.16 5.17 28.62
C ASP A 475 13.00 5.32 27.34
N TRP A 476 12.40 5.18 26.16
CA TRP A 476 13.05 5.38 24.86
C TRP A 476 12.73 6.76 24.24
N ASN A 477 12.43 7.73 25.08
CA ASN A 477 12.01 9.07 24.65
C ASN A 477 13.10 9.88 23.90
N THR A 478 14.32 9.37 23.81
CA THR A 478 15.44 9.94 23.04
C THR A 478 15.71 9.16 21.74
N ARG A 479 14.90 8.14 21.42
CA ARG A 479 15.15 7.24 20.31
C ARG A 479 14.22 7.50 19.14
N ASN A 480 14.79 7.57 17.95
CA ASN A 480 14.09 7.54 16.67
C ASN A 480 14.24 6.14 16.09
N VAL A 481 13.11 5.44 15.83
CA VAL A 481 13.16 4.02 15.48
C VAL A 481 12.24 3.71 14.30
N ILE A 482 12.79 3.06 13.28
CA ILE A 482 12.03 2.32 12.27
C ILE A 482 12.26 0.85 12.54
N ARG A 483 11.19 0.10 12.82
CA ARG A 483 11.24 -1.33 13.08
C ARG A 483 10.18 -2.04 12.25
N THR A 484 10.57 -3.09 11.53
CA THR A 484 9.65 -3.94 10.79
C THR A 484 9.13 -5.10 11.66
N TRP A 485 8.11 -5.78 11.18
CA TRP A 485 7.54 -6.96 11.84
C TRP A 485 8.58 -8.07 12.10
N ALA A 486 9.52 -8.29 11.17
CA ALA A 486 10.62 -9.23 11.31
C ALA A 486 11.80 -8.67 12.14
N ASN A 487 11.60 -7.57 12.87
CA ASN A 487 12.60 -6.90 13.70
C ASN A 487 13.82 -6.37 12.95
N ASN A 488 13.71 -6.10 11.63
CA ASN A 488 14.70 -5.26 10.95
C ASN A 488 14.54 -3.84 11.47
N LYS A 489 15.64 -3.16 11.81
CA LYS A 489 15.55 -1.85 12.45
C LYS A 489 16.61 -0.87 11.99
N LEU A 490 16.20 0.38 11.88
CA LEU A 490 17.06 1.56 11.91
C LEU A 490 16.72 2.31 13.19
N ARG A 491 17.70 2.46 14.07
CA ARG A 491 17.58 3.18 15.34
C ARG A 491 18.61 4.28 15.41
N MET A 492 18.19 5.46 15.83
CA MET A 492 19.05 6.59 16.14
C MET A 492 18.79 7.00 17.60
N GLU A 493 19.82 7.13 18.38
CA GLU A 493 19.78 7.56 19.79
C GLU A 493 20.30 8.99 19.89
N ASP A 494 19.52 9.89 20.47
CA ASP A 494 19.85 11.30 20.63
C ASP A 494 20.30 11.64 22.08
N GLN A 495 20.40 10.65 22.94
CA GLN A 495 20.84 10.90 24.30
C GLN A 495 22.29 11.41 24.36
N LYS A 496 22.49 12.60 24.91
CA LYS A 496 23.81 13.26 25.02
C LYS A 496 24.88 12.35 25.60
N GLY A 497 25.98 12.17 24.86
CA GLY A 497 27.12 11.32 25.22
C GLY A 497 26.88 9.83 25.00
N GLN A 498 25.79 9.47 24.30
CA GLN A 498 25.46 8.08 23.95
C GLN A 498 24.82 8.01 22.56
N GLU A 499 25.06 9.02 21.77
CA GLU A 499 24.53 9.12 20.41
C GLU A 499 25.03 7.95 19.57
N HIS A 500 24.09 7.28 18.88
CA HIS A 500 24.45 6.18 18.00
C HIS A 500 23.41 5.91 16.91
N ILE A 501 23.85 5.29 15.84
CA ILE A 501 22.98 4.75 14.80
C ILE A 501 23.19 3.24 14.72
N LYS A 502 22.08 2.49 14.70
CA LYS A 502 22.08 1.04 14.52
C LYS A 502 21.18 0.64 13.35
N LEU A 503 21.77 0.01 12.35
CA LEU A 503 21.06 -0.67 11.28
C LEU A 503 21.23 -2.18 11.49
N ALA A 504 20.15 -2.92 11.71
CA ALA A 504 20.25 -4.32 12.11
C ALA A 504 19.07 -5.18 11.60
N THR A 505 19.35 -6.46 11.42
CA THR A 505 18.35 -7.52 11.27
C THR A 505 18.60 -8.62 12.29
N ASP A 506 17.54 -9.24 12.80
CA ASP A 506 17.68 -10.38 13.71
C ASP A 506 18.10 -11.66 12.99
N TYR A 507 17.81 -11.75 11.69
CA TYR A 507 18.27 -12.87 10.87
C TYR A 507 19.79 -12.81 10.70
N GLN A 508 20.49 -13.87 11.15
CA GLN A 508 21.96 -13.96 11.16
C GLN A 508 22.66 -12.79 11.86
N LYS A 509 21.93 -12.04 12.72
CA LYS A 509 22.47 -10.95 13.54
C LYS A 509 23.32 -9.93 12.78
N SER A 510 23.02 -9.70 11.49
CA SER A 510 23.77 -8.73 10.68
C SER A 510 23.45 -7.32 11.14
N GLN A 511 24.49 -6.53 11.41
CA GLN A 511 24.30 -5.16 11.91
C GLN A 511 25.46 -4.24 11.58
N LEU A 512 25.14 -2.96 11.43
CA LEU A 512 26.07 -1.83 11.42
C LEU A 512 25.72 -0.93 12.62
N ASN A 513 26.67 -0.75 13.51
CA ASN A 513 26.58 0.15 14.64
C ASN A 513 27.55 1.31 14.43
N LEU A 514 27.14 2.56 14.70
CA LEU A 514 27.91 3.77 14.54
C LEU A 514 27.77 4.62 15.80
N GLY A 515 28.86 5.20 16.31
CA GLY A 515 28.86 6.07 17.48
C GLY A 515 29.07 5.30 18.77
N HIS A 516 28.23 5.53 19.77
CA HIS A 516 28.29 4.80 21.05
C HIS A 516 27.80 3.36 20.86
N ILE A 517 28.71 2.39 20.89
CA ILE A 517 28.41 0.98 20.63
C ILE A 517 27.76 0.36 21.87
N VAL A 518 26.56 -0.20 21.68
CA VAL A 518 25.80 -0.91 22.72
C VAL A 518 25.76 -2.41 22.43
N ASP A 519 25.87 -3.22 23.48
CA ASP A 519 25.85 -4.67 23.39
C ASP A 519 24.54 -5.21 22.78
N SER A 520 24.66 -6.21 21.94
CA SER A 520 23.59 -6.73 21.08
C SER A 520 22.56 -7.63 21.78
N GLY A 521 22.78 -8.04 23.00
CA GLY A 521 21.95 -9.06 23.65
C GLY A 521 20.83 -8.51 24.54
N ARG A 522 21.00 -7.36 25.07
CA ARG A 522 20.01 -6.59 25.83
C ARG A 522 20.35 -5.14 25.61
N GLU A 523 19.40 -4.31 25.39
CA GLU A 523 19.56 -2.88 25.18
C GLU A 523 20.15 -2.12 26.38
N LYS A 524 21.00 -2.79 27.14
CA LYS A 524 21.79 -2.17 28.20
C LYS A 524 22.95 -1.43 27.55
N ARG A 525 22.98 -0.15 27.81
CA ARG A 525 24.07 0.72 27.50
C ARG A 525 25.30 0.19 28.23
N GLY A 526 26.24 -0.37 27.53
CA GLY A 526 27.49 -0.88 28.03
C GLY A 526 28.65 0.08 27.70
N GLU A 527 29.72 0.04 28.48
CA GLU A 527 30.94 0.81 28.22
C GLU A 527 31.81 0.24 27.09
N ASN A 528 31.21 -0.22 26.00
CA ASN A 528 31.91 -0.96 24.95
C ASN A 528 32.65 -0.08 23.92
N GLY A 529 32.82 1.19 24.22
CA GLY A 529 33.60 2.10 23.42
C GLY A 529 32.79 2.84 22.36
N GLU A 530 33.49 3.67 21.64
CA GLU A 530 32.97 4.52 20.57
C GLU A 530 33.60 4.10 19.25
N GLY A 531 32.86 4.24 18.16
CA GLY A 531 33.36 3.93 16.85
C GLY A 531 32.33 3.30 15.90
N PHE A 532 32.71 2.25 15.19
CA PHE A 532 31.80 1.48 14.35
C PHE A 532 32.02 -0.02 14.50
N GLU A 533 30.95 -0.79 14.32
CA GLU A 533 30.99 -2.24 14.20
C GLU A 533 30.17 -2.70 13.00
N LEU A 534 30.78 -3.50 12.13
CA LEU A 534 30.08 -4.26 11.07
C LEU A 534 30.16 -5.74 11.43
N ARG A 535 29.01 -6.36 11.72
CA ARG A 535 28.93 -7.73 12.26
C ARG A 535 27.86 -8.55 11.56
N THR A 536 28.13 -9.86 11.43
CA THR A 536 27.15 -10.87 11.01
C THR A 536 27.54 -12.24 11.58
N ASP A 537 26.57 -13.09 11.88
CA ASP A 537 26.77 -14.51 12.18
C ASP A 537 26.72 -15.38 10.89
N GLY A 538 26.40 -14.77 9.76
CA GLY A 538 26.39 -15.37 8.43
C GLY A 538 27.66 -15.07 7.63
N TRP A 539 27.56 -15.07 6.32
CA TRP A 539 28.65 -14.78 5.40
C TRP A 539 28.86 -13.26 5.27
N GLY A 540 30.12 -12.81 5.31
CA GLY A 540 30.50 -11.43 5.08
C GLY A 540 31.39 -11.28 3.86
N ALA A 541 31.24 -10.19 3.08
CA ALA A 541 32.12 -9.82 2.00
C ALA A 541 32.26 -8.28 1.94
N VAL A 542 33.52 -7.81 1.85
CA VAL A 542 33.83 -6.41 1.58
C VAL A 542 34.46 -6.35 0.20
N ARG A 543 33.83 -5.70 -0.76
CA ARG A 543 34.27 -5.63 -2.16
C ARG A 543 34.18 -4.20 -2.68
N ALA A 544 35.21 -3.77 -3.39
CA ALA A 544 35.19 -2.51 -4.13
C ALA A 544 35.92 -2.68 -5.46
N GLY A 545 35.29 -2.26 -6.57
CA GLY A 545 35.82 -2.45 -7.92
C GLY A 545 37.08 -1.64 -8.22
N LYS A 546 37.36 -0.55 -7.48
CA LYS A 546 38.55 0.29 -7.65
C LYS A 546 39.61 0.12 -6.57
N GLY A 547 39.37 -0.71 -5.55
CA GLY A 547 40.31 -0.97 -4.47
C GLY A 547 39.72 -0.66 -3.08
N ILE A 548 40.41 -1.14 -2.05
CA ILE A 548 39.99 -1.01 -0.63
C ILE A 548 41.18 -0.48 0.17
N LEU A 549 40.97 0.59 0.94
CA LEU A 549 41.89 1.08 1.97
C LEU A 549 41.28 0.69 3.36
N VAL A 550 42.07 -0.02 4.16
CA VAL A 550 41.79 -0.29 5.56
C VAL A 550 42.90 0.36 6.39
N SER A 551 42.59 1.42 7.09
CA SER A 551 43.57 2.22 7.82
C SER A 551 43.14 2.42 9.28
N ALA A 552 44.08 2.32 10.21
CA ALA A 552 43.95 2.72 11.59
C ALA A 552 44.64 4.06 11.90
N GLN A 553 45.06 4.77 10.89
CA GLN A 553 45.65 6.10 11.01
C GLN A 553 44.57 7.13 11.28
N ASN A 554 44.90 8.12 12.12
CA ASN A 554 43.98 9.22 12.40
C ASN A 554 43.90 10.15 11.18
N GLN A 555 42.70 10.62 10.86
CA GLN A 555 42.46 11.55 9.77
C GLN A 555 41.52 12.66 10.22
N ASP A 556 41.74 13.87 9.77
CA ASP A 556 40.79 14.96 9.99
C ASP A 556 39.45 14.72 9.31
N ALA A 557 38.34 15.14 9.93
CA ALA A 557 36.99 14.96 9.40
C ALA A 557 36.76 15.50 7.98
N ASN A 558 37.56 16.50 7.57
CA ASN A 558 37.55 17.11 6.25
C ASN A 558 38.66 16.57 5.31
N GLY A 559 39.38 15.53 5.71
CA GLY A 559 40.42 14.90 4.93
C GLY A 559 39.86 14.17 3.70
N LYS A 560 40.78 13.83 2.75
CA LYS A 560 40.37 13.04 1.60
C LYS A 560 39.95 11.64 1.99
N VAL A 561 38.85 11.15 1.45
CA VAL A 561 38.29 9.81 1.75
C VAL A 561 39.32 8.68 1.56
N LEU A 562 40.23 8.80 0.58
CA LEU A 562 41.30 7.86 0.28
C LEU A 562 42.65 8.56 0.48
N ASP A 563 42.90 9.08 1.68
CA ASP A 563 44.23 9.57 2.05
C ASP A 563 45.17 8.38 2.31
N MET A 564 46.17 8.24 1.46
CA MET A 564 47.13 7.13 1.49
C MET A 564 48.58 7.63 1.67
N ASP A 565 48.79 8.90 1.97
CA ASP A 565 50.13 9.49 2.03
C ASP A 565 51.03 8.75 3.02
N ASP A 566 50.52 8.37 4.19
CA ASP A 566 51.29 7.60 5.18
C ASP A 566 51.62 6.18 4.68
N ALA A 567 50.65 5.51 4.07
CA ALA A 567 50.86 4.15 3.49
C ALA A 567 51.88 4.18 2.36
N ILE A 568 51.79 5.17 1.49
CA ILE A 568 52.76 5.36 0.38
C ILE A 568 54.13 5.71 0.93
N SER A 569 54.23 6.56 1.96
CA SER A 569 55.49 6.88 2.61
C SER A 569 56.17 5.63 3.19
N GLN A 570 55.42 4.74 3.86
CA GLN A 570 55.93 3.46 4.37
C GLN A 570 56.41 2.54 3.24
N LEU A 571 55.69 2.46 2.14
CA LEU A 571 56.11 1.70 0.95
C LEU A 571 57.38 2.27 0.32
N GLU A 572 57.55 3.60 0.30
CA GLU A 572 58.76 4.28 -0.18
C GLU A 572 59.97 3.98 0.71
N GLN A 573 59.80 3.99 2.03
CA GLN A 573 60.87 3.64 2.96
C GLN A 573 61.29 2.17 2.78
N ALA A 574 60.31 1.25 2.66
CA ALA A 574 60.58 -0.16 2.42
C ALA A 574 61.31 -0.39 1.08
N LEU A 575 60.93 0.34 0.01
CA LEU A 575 61.59 0.31 -1.27
C LEU A 575 63.05 0.83 -1.19
N SER A 576 63.26 1.93 -0.47
CA SER A 576 64.60 2.52 -0.27
C SER A 576 65.51 1.56 0.49
N LEU A 577 65.01 0.92 1.57
CA LEU A 577 65.77 -0.08 2.30
C LEU A 577 66.14 -1.28 1.41
N ALA A 578 65.17 -1.81 0.67
CA ALA A 578 65.40 -2.92 -0.26
C ALA A 578 66.43 -2.58 -1.34
N LYS A 579 66.38 -1.37 -1.89
CA LYS A 579 67.39 -0.86 -2.87
C LYS A 579 68.79 -0.84 -2.27
N SER A 580 68.94 -0.34 -1.05
CA SER A 580 70.24 -0.27 -0.38
C SER A 580 70.83 -1.64 -0.14
N LEU A 581 70.03 -2.58 0.32
CA LEU A 581 70.43 -3.99 0.58
C LEU A 581 70.75 -4.71 -0.73
N ASN A 582 70.01 -4.53 -1.79
CA ASN A 582 70.28 -5.07 -3.11
C ASN A 582 71.62 -4.57 -3.67
N LYS A 583 71.88 -3.27 -3.55
CA LYS A 583 73.15 -2.69 -3.97
C LYS A 583 74.34 -3.32 -3.19
N ALA A 584 74.21 -3.51 -1.90
CA ALA A 584 75.23 -4.16 -1.10
C ALA A 584 75.44 -5.65 -1.52
N ALA A 585 74.40 -6.38 -1.81
CA ALA A 585 74.44 -7.75 -2.31
C ALA A 585 75.10 -7.86 -3.70
N GLN A 586 74.76 -6.95 -4.63
CA GLN A 586 75.41 -6.84 -5.96
C GLN A 586 76.91 -6.61 -5.84
N THR A 587 77.32 -5.71 -4.94
CA THR A 587 78.71 -5.41 -4.68
C THR A 587 79.50 -6.65 -4.18
N ALA A 588 78.79 -7.57 -3.55
CA ALA A 588 79.27 -8.86 -3.06
C ALA A 588 79.22 -10.01 -4.11
N ASN A 589 79.00 -9.71 -5.38
CA ASN A 589 78.85 -10.66 -6.49
C ASN A 589 77.68 -11.63 -6.32
N ASN A 590 76.64 -11.22 -5.60
CA ASN A 590 75.40 -12.01 -5.50
C ASN A 590 74.49 -11.59 -6.66
N HIS A 591 74.11 -12.52 -7.54
CA HIS A 591 73.25 -12.22 -8.71
C HIS A 591 71.83 -11.91 -8.28
N HIS A 592 71.27 -10.81 -8.77
CA HIS A 592 69.93 -10.39 -8.50
C HIS A 592 69.07 -10.28 -9.76
N THR A 593 67.80 -10.70 -9.63
CA THR A 593 66.74 -10.42 -10.56
C THR A 593 66.29 -8.93 -10.47
N ASP A 594 65.56 -8.42 -11.46
CA ASP A 594 65.08 -7.03 -11.59
C ASP A 594 63.98 -6.67 -10.60
N GLU A 595 64.20 -6.93 -9.30
CA GLU A 595 63.23 -6.71 -8.20
C GLU A 595 62.90 -5.22 -7.98
N GLU A 596 63.79 -4.33 -8.33
CA GLU A 596 63.62 -2.89 -8.14
C GLU A 596 62.50 -2.35 -9.03
N THR A 597 62.43 -2.75 -10.27
CA THR A 597 61.41 -2.37 -11.24
C THR A 597 60.06 -2.90 -10.84
N GLN A 598 59.97 -4.14 -10.34
CA GLN A 598 58.72 -4.78 -9.93
C GLN A 598 58.13 -4.14 -8.68
N ARG A 599 58.92 -3.83 -7.67
CA ARG A 599 58.48 -3.13 -6.45
C ARG A 599 58.04 -1.68 -6.74
N GLY A 600 58.72 -1.01 -7.68
CA GLY A 600 58.32 0.31 -8.17
C GLY A 600 56.93 0.27 -8.82
N ARG A 601 56.69 -0.69 -9.69
CA ARG A 601 55.39 -0.90 -10.35
C ARG A 601 54.24 -1.13 -9.33
N LEU A 602 54.46 -1.98 -8.33
CA LEU A 602 53.49 -2.24 -7.31
C LEU A 602 53.14 -0.95 -6.52
N LYS A 603 54.13 -0.16 -6.14
CA LYS A 603 53.90 1.14 -5.48
C LYS A 603 53.09 2.07 -6.35
N ASP A 604 53.44 2.20 -7.64
CA ASP A 604 52.77 3.11 -8.58
C ASP A 604 51.33 2.68 -8.89
N ALA A 605 51.06 1.37 -8.91
CA ALA A 605 49.71 0.80 -9.05
C ALA A 605 48.83 1.07 -7.83
N LEU A 606 49.38 0.94 -6.63
CA LEU A 606 48.69 1.18 -5.36
C LEU A 606 48.51 2.66 -5.02
N LYS A 607 49.38 3.53 -5.57
CA LYS A 607 49.30 4.99 -5.34
C LYS A 607 47.96 5.52 -5.90
N ASP A 608 47.16 6.13 -5.01
CA ASP A 608 45.81 6.65 -5.31
C ASP A 608 44.86 5.58 -5.87
N LEU A 609 45.13 4.30 -5.59
CA LEU A 609 44.40 3.13 -6.12
C LEU A 609 44.17 3.26 -7.64
N LYS A 610 45.23 3.56 -8.39
CA LYS A 610 45.17 3.62 -9.87
C LYS A 610 44.75 2.30 -10.46
N GLU A 611 45.13 1.21 -9.81
CA GLU A 611 44.66 -0.15 -10.08
C GLU A 611 43.96 -0.73 -8.84
N ALA A 612 43.04 -1.68 -9.02
CA ALA A 612 42.30 -2.28 -7.93
C ALA A 612 43.23 -3.05 -6.99
N GLY A 613 43.46 -2.52 -5.80
CA GLY A 613 44.31 -3.11 -4.77
C GLY A 613 43.71 -3.08 -3.38
N LEU A 614 44.27 -3.85 -2.45
CA LEU A 614 43.95 -3.81 -1.02
C LEU A 614 45.18 -3.27 -0.29
N ILE A 615 45.02 -2.15 0.40
CA ILE A 615 46.05 -1.54 1.26
C ILE A 615 45.58 -1.67 2.71
N GLN A 616 46.47 -2.21 3.58
CA GLN A 616 46.29 -2.27 5.02
C GLN A 616 47.42 -1.52 5.71
N THR A 617 47.09 -0.54 6.55
CA THR A 617 48.09 0.27 7.23
C THR A 617 47.64 0.58 8.67
N ALA A 618 48.57 0.59 9.61
CA ALA A 618 48.34 0.96 10.98
C ALA A 618 49.62 1.45 11.66
N PRO A 619 49.61 2.55 12.45
CA PRO A 619 50.79 3.09 13.12
C PRO A 619 51.40 2.18 14.19
N ALA A 620 50.60 1.42 14.89
CA ALA A 620 51.05 0.53 16.00
C ALA A 620 51.38 -0.88 15.56
N GLY A 621 50.84 -1.36 14.44
CA GLY A 621 51.07 -2.70 13.90
C GLY A 621 49.84 -3.41 13.36
N ILE A 622 50.07 -4.44 12.59
CA ILE A 622 49.02 -5.34 12.02
C ILE A 622 49.33 -6.74 12.46
N ALA A 623 48.35 -7.41 13.08
CA ALA A 623 48.42 -8.80 13.47
C ALA A 623 47.40 -9.64 12.68
N THR A 624 47.87 -10.77 12.11
CA THR A 624 46.99 -11.75 11.47
C THR A 624 47.11 -13.07 12.21
N ALA A 625 46.01 -13.64 12.69
CA ALA A 625 46.00 -14.88 13.44
C ALA A 625 44.86 -15.79 12.98
N THR A 626 45.14 -17.11 12.98
CA THR A 626 44.13 -18.15 12.72
C THR A 626 44.39 -19.35 13.61
N GLN A 627 43.36 -20.10 13.93
CA GLN A 627 43.49 -21.38 14.69
C GLN A 627 43.89 -22.54 13.82
N GLN A 628 43.84 -22.44 12.51
CA GLN A 628 44.17 -23.50 11.57
C GLN A 628 45.33 -23.09 10.66
N SER A 629 45.08 -22.91 9.38
CA SER A 629 46.11 -22.64 8.38
C SER A 629 46.03 -21.24 7.84
N GLN A 630 47.15 -20.65 7.56
CA GLN A 630 47.27 -19.35 6.86
C GLN A 630 48.04 -19.58 5.55
N LEU A 631 47.46 -19.13 4.44
CA LEU A 631 48.07 -19.27 3.11
C LEU A 631 48.31 -17.84 2.54
N HIS A 632 49.57 -17.60 2.13
CA HIS A 632 49.92 -16.41 1.36
C HIS A 632 50.34 -16.85 -0.04
N THR A 633 49.64 -16.40 -1.06
CA THR A 633 49.95 -16.72 -2.47
C THR A 633 49.85 -15.48 -3.33
N ALA A 634 50.71 -15.40 -4.31
CA ALA A 634 50.68 -14.36 -5.35
C ALA A 634 51.09 -15.02 -6.67
N ASN A 635 50.49 -14.62 -7.78
CA ASN A 635 50.85 -15.12 -9.10
C ASN A 635 52.21 -14.60 -9.54
N GLU A 636 52.65 -13.42 -9.07
CA GLU A 636 53.91 -12.83 -9.41
C GLU A 636 54.89 -12.89 -8.23
N ASN A 637 54.77 -11.99 -7.24
CA ASN A 637 55.79 -11.84 -6.23
C ASN A 637 55.21 -11.68 -4.82
N ILE A 638 55.90 -12.22 -3.83
CA ILE A 638 55.68 -11.91 -2.39
C ILE A 638 56.93 -11.20 -1.87
N HIS A 639 56.80 -9.96 -1.44
CA HIS A 639 57.87 -9.16 -0.86
C HIS A 639 57.65 -9.00 0.65
N LEU A 640 58.62 -9.46 1.45
CA LEU A 640 58.64 -9.25 2.91
C LEU A 640 59.82 -8.30 3.20
N VAL A 641 59.49 -7.12 3.71
CA VAL A 641 60.49 -6.08 4.05
C VAL A 641 60.25 -5.58 5.45
N SER A 642 61.23 -5.62 6.31
CA SER A 642 61.16 -5.19 7.69
C SER A 642 62.31 -4.21 7.97
N GLY A 643 62.08 -3.13 8.69
CA GLY A 643 63.09 -2.15 9.08
C GLY A 643 64.09 -2.70 10.12
N ASN A 644 63.70 -3.67 10.91
CA ASN A 644 64.52 -4.25 11.97
C ASN A 644 64.69 -5.74 11.81
N HIS A 645 63.75 -6.55 12.28
CA HIS A 645 63.85 -7.99 12.32
C HIS A 645 62.71 -8.66 11.58
N THR A 646 63.02 -9.76 10.93
CA THR A 646 62.03 -10.73 10.41
C THR A 646 62.30 -12.08 11.04
N ASP A 647 61.40 -12.53 11.92
CA ASP A 647 61.50 -13.78 12.61
C ASP A 647 60.52 -14.78 11.99
N ILE A 648 61.03 -15.97 11.62
CA ILE A 648 60.24 -17.06 11.10
C ILE A 648 60.41 -18.27 12.04
N THR A 649 59.37 -18.62 12.73
CA THR A 649 59.36 -19.74 13.73
C THR A 649 58.33 -20.77 13.33
N ALA A 650 58.71 -22.04 13.28
CA ALA A 650 57.83 -23.17 13.01
C ALA A 650 57.94 -24.19 14.13
N GLY A 651 56.82 -24.66 14.64
CA GLY A 651 56.79 -25.68 15.69
C GLY A 651 57.28 -27.06 15.25
N GLN A 652 57.25 -27.37 13.97
CA GLN A 652 57.71 -28.63 13.41
C GLN A 652 58.78 -28.42 12.32
N SER A 653 58.42 -27.90 11.18
CA SER A 653 59.37 -27.79 10.05
C SER A 653 59.19 -26.47 9.32
N LEU A 654 60.30 -25.89 8.90
CA LEU A 654 60.36 -24.78 7.94
C LEU A 654 60.99 -25.32 6.65
N THR A 655 60.28 -25.19 5.52
CA THR A 655 60.72 -25.66 4.22
C THR A 655 60.76 -24.51 3.23
N ALA A 656 61.84 -24.35 2.54
CA ALA A 656 61.98 -23.37 1.46
C ALA A 656 62.37 -24.07 0.15
N HIS A 657 61.61 -23.86 -0.92
CA HIS A 657 61.87 -24.37 -2.24
C HIS A 657 61.89 -23.21 -3.24
N ALA A 658 62.87 -23.21 -4.13
CA ALA A 658 62.98 -22.29 -5.25
C ALA A 658 63.29 -23.10 -6.53
N ALA A 659 62.64 -22.72 -7.65
CA ALA A 659 62.88 -23.39 -8.93
C ALA A 659 64.26 -23.04 -9.50
N GLU A 660 64.73 -21.81 -9.31
CA GLU A 660 66.01 -21.33 -9.88
C GLU A 660 67.10 -21.16 -8.81
N SER A 661 66.90 -20.28 -7.83
CA SER A 661 67.93 -20.01 -6.84
C SER A 661 67.39 -19.66 -5.46
N LEU A 662 68.09 -20.00 -4.40
CA LEU A 662 67.92 -19.55 -3.05
C LEU A 662 69.13 -18.75 -2.61
N ASN A 663 68.99 -17.42 -2.48
CA ASN A 663 70.09 -16.54 -2.10
C ASN A 663 69.95 -16.10 -0.63
N LEU A 664 71.00 -16.34 0.18
CA LEU A 664 71.08 -15.87 1.57
C LEU A 664 72.25 -14.89 1.68
N PHE A 665 71.97 -13.65 1.99
CA PHE A 665 72.99 -12.62 2.13
C PHE A 665 72.82 -11.88 3.48
N ALA A 666 73.96 -11.74 4.19
CA ALA A 666 74.03 -10.92 5.41
C ALA A 666 75.16 -9.90 5.24
N GLN A 667 74.82 -8.60 5.33
CA GLN A 667 75.76 -7.51 5.05
C GLN A 667 76.83 -7.38 6.15
N SER A 668 76.53 -7.63 7.42
CA SER A 668 77.46 -7.29 8.50
C SER A 668 77.74 -8.44 9.48
N SER A 669 76.74 -9.14 10.01
CA SER A 669 76.88 -10.05 11.15
C SER A 669 76.96 -11.52 10.80
N GLY A 670 76.99 -11.83 9.50
CA GLY A 670 77.15 -13.17 8.97
C GLY A 670 75.91 -14.07 9.03
N ILE A 671 76.05 -15.32 8.55
CA ILE A 671 74.99 -16.33 8.48
C ILE A 671 75.40 -17.46 9.43
N LYS A 672 74.51 -17.87 10.34
CA LYS A 672 74.68 -19.02 11.21
C LYS A 672 73.70 -20.15 10.83
N VAL A 673 74.23 -21.32 10.62
CA VAL A 673 73.44 -22.54 10.36
C VAL A 673 73.76 -23.55 11.46
N GLN A 674 72.81 -23.86 12.28
CA GLN A 674 73.02 -24.73 13.46
C GLN A 674 71.87 -25.75 13.57
N ALA A 675 72.22 -27.00 13.81
CA ALA A 675 71.30 -28.04 14.26
C ALA A 675 71.65 -28.45 15.67
N ASN A 676 70.73 -28.34 16.63
CA ASN A 676 70.95 -28.78 18.00
C ASN A 676 71.01 -30.31 18.09
N GLN A 677 70.12 -30.96 17.38
CA GLN A 677 70.10 -32.41 17.26
C GLN A 677 69.90 -32.78 15.80
N GLY A 678 70.52 -33.85 15.35
CA GLY A 678 70.51 -34.26 13.93
C GLY A 678 71.64 -33.65 13.14
N LYS A 679 71.70 -33.92 11.87
CA LYS A 679 72.77 -33.48 10.95
C LYS A 679 72.44 -32.18 10.24
N VAL A 680 73.48 -31.42 9.96
CA VAL A 680 73.44 -30.36 8.91
C VAL A 680 73.93 -31.00 7.62
N GLU A 681 73.12 -31.05 6.59
CA GLU A 681 73.44 -31.65 5.31
C GLU A 681 73.45 -30.56 4.23
N VAL A 682 74.55 -30.45 3.51
CA VAL A 682 74.73 -29.53 2.38
C VAL A 682 75.15 -30.35 1.17
N GLN A 683 74.39 -30.35 0.11
CA GLN A 683 74.65 -31.14 -1.08
C GLN A 683 74.48 -30.30 -2.36
N ALA A 684 75.40 -30.36 -3.27
CA ALA A 684 75.23 -30.01 -4.68
C ALA A 684 75.09 -31.33 -5.46
N GLN A 685 73.90 -31.63 -5.94
CA GLN A 685 73.67 -33.00 -6.51
C GLN A 685 74.13 -33.17 -7.91
N ASN A 686 74.11 -32.12 -8.74
CA ASN A 686 74.45 -32.19 -10.16
C ASN A 686 75.56 -31.19 -10.57
N ASP A 687 76.09 -30.39 -9.61
CA ASP A 687 77.04 -29.36 -9.84
C ASP A 687 78.06 -29.27 -8.69
N GLU A 688 78.97 -28.32 -8.73
CA GLU A 688 80.01 -28.11 -7.71
C GLU A 688 79.49 -27.48 -6.41
N LEU A 689 80.11 -27.83 -5.31
CA LEU A 689 79.94 -27.13 -4.02
C LEU A 689 81.20 -26.27 -3.78
N GLN A 690 81.07 -24.94 -3.75
CA GLN A 690 82.14 -24.01 -3.45
C GLN A 690 82.01 -23.43 -2.06
N LEU A 691 83.06 -23.50 -1.27
CA LEU A 691 83.17 -22.87 0.06
C LEU A 691 84.35 -21.93 0.09
N ASN A 692 84.09 -20.63 0.05
CA ASN A 692 85.12 -19.59 -0.04
C ASN A 692 85.13 -18.73 1.22
N ALA A 693 86.29 -18.47 1.79
CA ALA A 693 86.50 -17.57 2.89
C ALA A 693 87.69 -16.62 2.59
N LEU A 694 87.48 -15.32 2.81
CA LEU A 694 88.62 -14.34 2.64
C LEU A 694 89.63 -14.53 3.75
N LYS A 695 89.25 -14.95 4.93
CA LYS A 695 90.13 -15.20 6.05
C LYS A 695 90.23 -16.72 6.32
N ASP A 696 90.21 -17.10 7.50
CA ASP A 696 90.35 -18.52 7.91
C ASP A 696 89.07 -19.31 7.63
N ALA A 697 89.21 -20.52 7.11
CA ALA A 697 88.17 -21.53 7.08
C ALA A 697 88.57 -22.66 8.03
N THR A 698 87.66 -22.97 8.99
CA THR A 698 87.95 -24.01 10.00
C THR A 698 86.94 -25.12 9.87
N LEU A 699 87.42 -26.36 9.73
CA LEU A 699 86.61 -27.57 9.74
C LEU A 699 87.04 -28.43 10.89
N THR A 700 86.19 -28.60 11.93
CA THR A 700 86.51 -29.37 13.14
C THR A 700 85.44 -30.39 13.50
N SER A 701 85.84 -31.50 13.99
CA SER A 701 84.94 -32.49 14.65
C SER A 701 85.48 -32.72 16.06
N SER A 702 84.71 -32.30 17.08
CA SER A 702 85.16 -32.37 18.47
C SER A 702 85.09 -33.78 19.10
N ALA A 703 84.21 -34.60 18.60
CA ALA A 703 83.98 -35.95 19.18
C ALA A 703 83.97 -37.11 18.15
N GLY A 704 84.13 -36.79 16.89
CA GLY A 704 84.10 -37.76 15.82
C GLY A 704 85.23 -37.59 14.81
N LYS A 705 85.07 -38.06 13.59
CA LYS A 705 86.02 -37.97 12.51
C LYS A 705 85.57 -36.98 11.43
N ILE A 706 86.58 -36.50 10.72
CA ILE A 706 86.34 -35.76 9.45
C ILE A 706 86.71 -36.73 8.35
N THR A 707 85.79 -36.95 7.40
CA THR A 707 86.04 -37.77 6.21
C THR A 707 85.98 -36.88 4.99
N ILE A 708 87.06 -36.86 4.22
CA ILE A 708 87.12 -36.17 2.93
C ILE A 708 87.36 -37.28 1.90
N ALA A 709 86.46 -37.42 0.94
CA ALA A 709 86.54 -38.40 -0.09
C ALA A 709 86.19 -37.79 -1.45
N ALA A 710 86.96 -38.14 -2.48
CA ALA A 710 86.66 -37.78 -3.84
C ALA A 710 86.86 -39.04 -4.72
N LYS A 711 86.16 -39.09 -5.83
CA LYS A 711 86.28 -40.18 -6.78
C LYS A 711 87.60 -40.04 -7.58
N GLU A 712 88.00 -38.87 -7.91
CA GLU A 712 89.15 -38.61 -8.78
C GLU A 712 90.35 -38.04 -8.01
N GLU A 713 90.23 -36.96 -7.33
CA GLU A 713 91.37 -36.29 -6.70
C GLU A 713 90.97 -35.54 -5.43
N ILE A 714 91.79 -35.58 -4.39
CA ILE A 714 91.76 -34.64 -3.27
C ILE A 714 93.06 -33.85 -3.30
N LEU A 715 92.99 -32.50 -3.53
CA LEU A 715 94.12 -31.65 -3.53
C LEU A 715 94.02 -30.60 -2.37
N ILE A 716 94.98 -30.71 -1.41
CA ILE A 716 95.10 -29.71 -0.32
C ILE A 716 96.40 -28.92 -0.63
N THR A 717 96.19 -27.65 -0.89
CA THR A 717 97.33 -26.80 -1.32
C THR A 717 97.46 -25.52 -0.51
N CYS A 718 98.71 -25.09 -0.26
CA CYS A 718 98.99 -23.81 0.39
C CYS A 718 100.38 -23.28 -0.12
N LYS A 719 100.35 -22.11 -0.71
CA LYS A 719 101.61 -21.43 -1.21
C LYS A 719 102.55 -22.33 -1.97
N GLY A 720 101.97 -23.21 -2.82
CA GLY A 720 102.72 -24.12 -3.67
C GLY A 720 103.11 -25.44 -3.00
N ALA A 721 102.89 -25.64 -1.71
CA ALA A 721 102.95 -26.92 -1.03
C ALA A 721 101.60 -27.60 -1.14
N TYR A 722 101.55 -28.89 -1.37
CA TYR A 722 100.26 -29.62 -1.54
C TYR A 722 100.39 -31.07 -1.02
N ILE A 723 99.20 -31.58 -0.67
CA ILE A 723 98.93 -33.04 -0.49
C ILE A 723 97.91 -33.38 -1.53
N LYS A 724 98.21 -34.31 -2.37
CA LYS A 724 97.37 -34.77 -3.44
C LYS A 724 97.08 -36.31 -3.22
N LEU A 725 95.84 -36.65 -3.23
CA LEU A 725 95.43 -38.05 -3.25
C LEU A 725 94.69 -38.32 -4.55
N ALA A 726 95.34 -39.08 -5.44
CA ALA A 726 94.79 -39.41 -6.74
C ALA A 726 95.33 -40.77 -7.22
N ASN A 727 94.49 -41.50 -8.00
CA ASN A 727 94.92 -42.77 -8.61
C ASN A 727 95.42 -43.81 -7.61
N GLY A 728 95.01 -43.76 -6.35
CA GLY A 728 95.48 -44.67 -5.29
C GLY A 728 96.79 -44.28 -4.68
N GLU A 729 97.37 -43.15 -5.03
CA GLU A 729 98.64 -42.64 -4.52
C GLU A 729 98.43 -41.38 -3.64
N VAL A 730 99.35 -41.24 -2.67
CA VAL A 730 99.47 -39.95 -1.90
C VAL A 730 100.72 -39.28 -2.28
N GLU A 731 100.61 -38.17 -2.92
CA GLU A 731 101.73 -37.28 -3.33
C GLU A 731 101.86 -36.12 -2.35
N ILE A 732 103.03 -35.86 -1.83
CA ILE A 732 103.32 -34.71 -0.98
C ILE A 732 104.43 -33.89 -1.63
N GLY A 733 104.09 -32.75 -2.11
CA GLY A 733 104.98 -31.84 -2.77
C GLY A 733 105.22 -30.50 -2.02
N SER A 734 106.42 -29.97 -2.06
CA SER A 734 106.72 -28.68 -1.49
C SER A 734 107.92 -28.04 -2.27
N PRO A 735 107.74 -26.74 -2.59
CA PRO A 735 108.87 -25.99 -3.26
C PRO A 735 110.07 -25.78 -2.40
N LYS A 736 110.00 -26.03 -1.08
CA LYS A 736 111.10 -25.80 -0.14
C LYS A 736 111.51 -27.10 0.60
N LEU A 737 110.74 -27.67 1.38
CA LEU A 737 111.07 -28.80 2.26
C LEU A 737 109.80 -29.49 2.73
N VAL A 738 109.79 -30.83 2.66
CA VAL A 738 108.79 -31.65 3.36
C VAL A 738 109.44 -32.19 4.64
N ARG A 739 108.83 -31.89 5.80
CA ARG A 739 109.29 -32.31 7.10
C ARG A 739 108.26 -33.22 7.81
N VAL A 740 108.58 -34.45 7.88
CA VAL A 740 107.82 -35.45 8.56
C VAL A 740 108.35 -35.61 9.97
N LYS A 741 107.52 -35.42 11.01
CA LYS A 741 107.89 -35.53 12.46
C LYS A 741 107.19 -36.71 13.09
N ALA A 742 107.24 -37.83 12.51
CA ALA A 742 106.70 -39.05 13.11
C ALA A 742 107.50 -40.28 12.66
N PRO A 743 107.53 -41.42 13.39
CA PRO A 743 108.01 -42.66 12.91
C PRO A 743 107.22 -43.04 11.67
N LEU A 744 107.91 -43.36 10.55
CA LEU A 744 107.28 -43.80 9.29
C LEU A 744 107.23 -45.30 9.29
N GLU A 745 106.04 -45.89 9.43
CA GLU A 745 105.78 -47.28 9.29
C GLU A 745 105.06 -47.56 8.00
N VAL A 746 105.67 -48.40 7.11
CA VAL A 746 105.11 -48.73 5.80
C VAL A 746 104.54 -50.13 5.91
N THR A 747 103.22 -50.24 5.94
CA THR A 747 102.48 -51.51 5.95
C THR A 747 101.73 -51.73 4.66
N GLU A 748 101.54 -52.95 4.24
CA GLU A 748 100.90 -53.32 2.97
C GLU A 748 99.41 -52.96 2.89
N ARG A 749 98.88 -52.77 1.66
CA ARG A 749 97.57 -52.26 1.21
C ARG A 749 96.32 -52.80 1.90
N HIS A 750 95.45 -51.88 2.39
CA HIS A 750 94.05 -52.16 2.48
C HIS A 750 93.28 -51.03 1.77
N MET A 751 92.43 -51.43 0.79
CA MET A 751 91.50 -50.52 0.10
C MET A 751 90.23 -50.36 0.91
N ILE A 752 89.92 -49.10 1.31
CA ILE A 752 88.64 -48.75 1.87
C ILE A 752 87.81 -48.08 0.80
N GLY A 753 86.76 -48.76 0.34
CA GLY A 753 85.80 -48.16 -0.61
C GLY A 753 84.76 -47.33 0.12
N PHE A 754 84.60 -46.10 -0.28
CA PHE A 754 83.51 -45.23 0.17
C PHE A 754 82.45 -45.17 -0.91
N GLN A 755 81.18 -45.50 -0.56
CA GLN A 755 80.01 -45.22 -1.40
C GLN A 755 79.37 -43.92 -0.92
N LEU A 756 79.30 -42.94 -1.82
CA LEU A 756 78.41 -41.76 -1.64
C LEU A 756 76.98 -42.15 -1.97
N GLU A 757 76.15 -42.31 -0.94
CA GLU A 757 74.75 -42.53 -1.17
C GLU A 757 74.10 -41.20 -1.62
N ARG A 758 73.66 -41.18 -2.84
CA ARG A 758 72.76 -40.12 -3.33
C ARG A 758 71.32 -40.39 -2.79
N GLN A 759 70.75 -39.46 -2.03
CA GLN A 759 69.35 -39.53 -1.82
C GLN A 759 68.64 -39.02 -3.10
N PRO A 760 67.79 -39.83 -3.74
CA PRO A 760 67.13 -39.37 -4.97
C PRO A 760 66.10 -38.30 -4.71
N ILE A 761 66.26 -37.15 -5.38
CA ILE A 761 65.16 -36.25 -5.54
C ILE A 761 64.23 -36.85 -6.58
N CYS A 762 62.93 -36.97 -6.23
CA CYS A 762 61.94 -37.43 -7.17
C CYS A 762 61.64 -36.37 -8.22
N VAL A 763 62.42 -36.37 -9.32
CA VAL A 763 62.25 -35.44 -10.45
C VAL A 763 60.85 -35.58 -11.07
N ALA A 764 60.27 -36.77 -11.07
CA ALA A 764 58.94 -37.01 -11.58
C ALA A 764 57.84 -36.30 -10.71
N CYS A 765 58.04 -36.26 -9.38
CA CYS A 765 57.14 -35.52 -8.49
C CYS A 765 57.20 -33.99 -8.65
N LEU A 766 58.42 -33.50 -8.88
CA LEU A 766 58.60 -32.05 -9.17
C LEU A 766 58.06 -31.64 -10.54
N LEU A 767 58.18 -32.45 -11.57
CA LEU A 767 57.58 -32.21 -12.89
C LEU A 767 56.07 -32.26 -12.87
N LYS A 768 55.48 -33.20 -12.09
CA LYS A 768 54.02 -33.30 -11.93
C LYS A 768 53.46 -32.12 -11.16
N ALA A 769 54.10 -31.68 -10.09
CA ALA A 769 53.71 -30.45 -9.36
C ALA A 769 53.80 -29.18 -10.21
N ALA A 770 54.78 -29.07 -11.08
CA ALA A 770 54.94 -27.98 -12.03
C ALA A 770 53.86 -27.96 -13.13
N GLN A 771 53.45 -29.17 -13.59
CA GLN A 771 52.37 -29.33 -14.59
C GLN A 771 50.97 -29.03 -13.99
N GLU A 772 50.77 -29.36 -12.73
CA GLU A 772 49.48 -29.18 -12.01
C GLU A 772 49.39 -27.80 -11.34
N ALA A 773 50.39 -26.91 -11.48
CA ALA A 773 50.50 -25.61 -10.78
C ALA A 773 50.29 -25.72 -9.27
N ALA A 774 50.64 -26.86 -8.65
CA ALA A 774 50.45 -27.11 -7.24
C ALA A 774 51.60 -26.57 -6.41
N ALA A 775 51.32 -25.83 -5.36
CA ALA A 775 52.33 -25.23 -4.47
C ALA A 775 53.04 -26.23 -3.56
N PHE A 776 52.59 -27.50 -3.52
CA PHE A 776 53.17 -28.54 -2.67
C PHE A 776 53.19 -29.92 -3.34
N VAL A 777 54.29 -30.63 -3.17
CA VAL A 777 54.43 -32.04 -3.58
C VAL A 777 54.03 -32.93 -2.41
N LYS A 778 52.99 -33.74 -2.57
CA LYS A 778 52.62 -34.73 -1.59
C LYS A 778 53.61 -35.92 -1.70
N ARG A 779 54.27 -36.21 -0.62
CA ARG A 779 55.14 -37.41 -0.55
C ARG A 779 54.22 -38.60 -0.23
N ASP A 780 54.17 -39.60 -1.08
CA ASP A 780 53.56 -40.90 -0.79
C ASP A 780 54.41 -41.67 0.21
#